data_07597e2f015383b6875003a11408322a
#
_entry.id   07597e2f015383b6875003a11408322a
#
_cell.length_a   1.000
_cell.length_b   1.000
_cell.length_c   1.000
_cell.angle_alpha   90.00
_cell.angle_beta   90.00
_cell.angle_gamma   90.00
#
_symmetry.space_group_name_H-M   'P 1'
#
loop_
_entity.id
_entity.type
_entity.pdbx_description
1 polymer ?
#
loop_
_entity_poly.entity_id
_entity_poly.type
_entity_poly.pdbx_seq_one_letter_code
_entity_poly.pdbx_strand_id
1 'polypeptide(L)'
;LWGLADKPRSIKQHELTWNFFKIVNPKWRVVAKEILVALLAPQHDRVLECALALRKNRSPRTCNRFLRQFTAWFNWLTANGVASLAEVTQEHCDRFAAEAQWYIPKPGAAPVQAEPETLAESVRVVQLITLYGDLLSTDSYRAGFVPWDGRSTIKVVGGTWLRANRTPSVPDHLLQPVLATCLYLVNTVGPHLADLVEKVREDAAVAKDFPRGTLAHVPDLKRLIAQMRADRVPLPQADGRADSLRISTGDLAPLKDLAWYRLAYQVGTSTIAGDYLREKIAPELLALAEDVGFENYWARTAPKIAREEDGALVPWTAPLSDAGVRSMVANVLAACLVVTSALSGMRNSELLELSVGCRRQTQTESGGTRYRLAGRLIKGQKLGGVPDEWVVIEDVHRAVALAERLLGAPRGAALFNTVALSFSLDRMRKWLEESGNRERWGLPVIPAGPISARMLRRTLALSIAARPGGLLAAKIALKHISVATTEGYAAHPGGSQRLFLTEVEEAEQEKHMELTVEAFRDLKEGRKPAGPGARGLIEALQHVDAQLNEAARNDPKVLEDDRHLENLLSKLSKVLHVGAANFCWFRDPSKALCLKLAGTPNAKKPLVGMCDSARCPQATHHRSHRPVWLGQVTVIDTFVESPRVAKGEKNRLLPERDRALRVVAEIDAASPAA
;
A
#
# COMPACT_ATOMS: atom_id res chain seq x y z
N LEU A 1 23.85 22.42 -11.18
CA LEU A 1 23.79 21.31 -10.23
C LEU A 1 22.69 21.65 -9.23
N TRP A 2 21.56 20.99 -9.36
CA TRP A 2 20.39 21.13 -8.51
C TRP A 2 20.73 20.54 -7.15
N GLY A 3 20.42 21.26 -6.07
CA GLY A 3 20.72 20.82 -4.72
C GLY A 3 20.11 19.43 -4.45
N LEU A 4 20.93 18.40 -4.52
CA LEU A 4 20.54 17.00 -4.35
C LEU A 4 20.20 16.65 -2.89
N ALA A 5 20.43 17.59 -1.95
CA ALA A 5 20.16 17.41 -0.53
C ALA A 5 18.67 17.16 -0.22
N ASP A 6 17.76 17.75 -1.01
CA ASP A 6 16.30 17.64 -0.81
C ASP A 6 15.63 16.61 -1.73
N LYS A 7 16.40 15.74 -2.34
CA LYS A 7 15.86 14.70 -3.22
C LYS A 7 14.96 13.73 -2.44
N PRO A 8 13.71 13.48 -2.89
CA PRO A 8 12.89 12.42 -2.31
C PRO A 8 13.57 11.04 -2.40
N ARG A 9 13.51 10.26 -1.33
CA ARG A 9 14.08 8.90 -1.28
C ARG A 9 13.49 7.97 -2.33
N SER A 10 12.26 8.25 -2.77
CA SER A 10 11.59 7.50 -3.85
C SER A 10 12.20 7.72 -5.24
N ILE A 11 13.04 8.74 -5.44
CA ILE A 11 13.71 9.04 -6.71
C ILE A 11 15.11 8.44 -6.70
N LYS A 12 15.36 7.49 -7.59
CA LYS A 12 16.66 6.85 -7.74
C LYS A 12 17.65 7.77 -8.48
N GLN A 13 18.95 7.63 -8.21
CA GLN A 13 20.00 8.46 -8.80
C GLN A 13 19.97 8.46 -10.34
N HIS A 14 19.75 7.29 -10.97
CA HIS A 14 19.70 7.19 -12.42
C HIS A 14 18.50 7.93 -13.04
N GLU A 15 17.45 8.24 -12.27
CA GLU A 15 16.29 9.02 -12.73
C GLU A 15 16.60 10.53 -12.78
N LEU A 16 17.66 10.95 -12.08
CA LEU A 16 18.17 12.31 -12.09
C LEU A 16 19.32 12.51 -13.08
N THR A 17 19.86 11.42 -13.66
CA THR A 17 20.94 11.49 -14.64
C THR A 17 20.35 11.51 -16.04
N TRP A 18 20.43 12.64 -16.71
CA TRP A 18 19.83 12.86 -18.03
C TRP A 18 20.91 12.98 -19.10
N ASN A 19 20.89 12.07 -20.06
CA ASN A 19 21.85 12.04 -21.16
C ASN A 19 21.28 12.65 -22.44
N PHE A 20 21.53 13.93 -22.65
CA PHE A 20 21.12 14.66 -23.84
C PHE A 20 21.96 14.34 -25.07
N PHE A 21 23.17 13.77 -24.91
CA PHE A 21 24.03 13.42 -26.03
C PHE A 21 23.48 12.29 -26.92
N LYS A 22 22.46 11.58 -26.44
CA LYS A 22 21.72 10.61 -27.26
C LYS A 22 20.87 11.27 -28.36
N ILE A 23 20.59 12.55 -28.28
CA ILE A 23 19.98 13.35 -29.34
C ILE A 23 21.11 13.73 -30.31
N VAL A 24 21.04 13.27 -31.56
CA VAL A 24 22.07 13.46 -32.57
C VAL A 24 22.24 14.94 -32.90
N ASN A 25 21.16 15.65 -33.22
CA ASN A 25 21.21 17.07 -33.54
C ASN A 25 21.50 17.95 -32.32
N PRO A 26 22.64 18.71 -32.28
CA PRO A 26 22.99 19.53 -31.11
C PRO A 26 21.98 20.63 -30.80
N LYS A 27 21.34 21.24 -31.81
CA LYS A 27 20.31 22.29 -31.60
C LYS A 27 19.11 21.74 -30.82
N TRP A 28 18.68 20.51 -31.12
CA TRP A 28 17.54 19.87 -30.46
C TRP A 28 17.87 19.36 -29.05
N ARG A 29 19.14 19.22 -28.70
CA ARG A 29 19.56 19.03 -27.31
C ARG A 29 19.19 20.21 -26.43
N VAL A 30 19.35 21.43 -26.99
CA VAL A 30 18.97 22.67 -26.29
C VAL A 30 17.45 22.74 -26.14
N VAL A 31 16.71 22.53 -27.22
CA VAL A 31 15.23 22.47 -27.23
C VAL A 31 14.71 21.53 -26.12
N ALA A 32 15.24 20.30 -26.05
CA ALA A 32 14.86 19.35 -25.00
C ALA A 32 15.15 19.86 -23.60
N LYS A 33 16.32 20.50 -23.38
CA LYS A 33 16.68 21.08 -22.09
C LYS A 33 15.73 22.18 -21.66
N GLU A 34 15.43 23.12 -22.57
CA GLU A 34 14.55 24.25 -22.31
C GLU A 34 13.14 23.80 -21.91
N ILE A 35 12.53 22.86 -22.66
CA ILE A 35 11.23 22.32 -22.34
C ILE A 35 11.25 21.58 -20.99
N LEU A 36 12.26 20.74 -20.73
CA LEU A 36 12.33 19.99 -19.49
C LEU A 36 12.55 20.88 -18.26
N VAL A 37 13.34 21.98 -18.39
CA VAL A 37 13.48 22.98 -17.34
C VAL A 37 12.14 23.69 -17.08
N ALA A 38 11.44 24.10 -18.13
CA ALA A 38 10.11 24.71 -18.00
C ALA A 38 9.10 23.80 -17.29
N LEU A 39 9.12 22.48 -17.59
CA LEU A 39 8.26 21.49 -16.94
C LEU A 39 8.58 21.27 -15.44
N LEU A 40 9.81 21.52 -15.03
CA LEU A 40 10.24 21.44 -13.63
C LEU A 40 9.99 22.73 -12.85
N ALA A 41 9.93 23.86 -13.54
CA ALA A 41 9.72 25.18 -12.96
C ALA A 41 8.52 25.91 -13.60
N PRO A 42 7.29 25.35 -13.59
CA PRO A 42 6.15 25.92 -14.30
C PRO A 42 5.63 27.24 -13.73
N GLN A 43 6.14 27.67 -12.57
CA GLN A 43 5.81 28.94 -11.92
C GLN A 43 6.84 30.03 -12.20
N HIS A 44 7.85 29.75 -13.03
CA HIS A 44 8.84 30.73 -13.46
C HIS A 44 8.19 31.76 -14.41
N ASP A 45 8.49 33.05 -14.25
CA ASP A 45 7.85 34.16 -14.97
C ASP A 45 7.83 33.93 -16.50
N ARG A 46 8.97 33.57 -17.08
CA ARG A 46 9.07 33.24 -18.51
C ARG A 46 8.13 32.10 -18.97
N VAL A 47 7.87 31.11 -18.09
CA VAL A 47 6.92 30.01 -18.37
C VAL A 47 5.50 30.50 -18.22
N LEU A 48 5.25 31.42 -17.30
CA LEU A 48 3.92 32.03 -17.11
C LEU A 48 3.52 32.94 -18.28
N GLU A 49 4.46 33.46 -19.05
CA GLU A 49 4.21 34.21 -20.29
C GLU A 49 3.67 33.30 -21.41
N CYS A 50 4.01 31.99 -21.41
CA CYS A 50 3.51 31.05 -22.41
C CYS A 50 2.04 30.71 -22.17
N ALA A 51 1.16 31.08 -23.10
CA ALA A 51 -0.30 30.94 -22.93
C ALA A 51 -0.78 29.51 -22.71
N LEU A 52 -0.15 28.53 -23.36
CA LEU A 52 -0.54 27.13 -23.35
C LEU A 52 0.33 26.24 -22.46
N ALA A 53 1.31 26.80 -21.75
CA ALA A 53 2.24 26.05 -20.90
C ALA A 53 1.52 25.26 -19.80
N LEU A 54 2.08 24.12 -19.46
CA LEU A 54 1.57 23.27 -18.38
C LEU A 54 1.92 23.89 -17.03
N ARG A 55 0.93 24.15 -16.18
CA ARG A 55 1.08 24.83 -14.86
C ARG A 55 1.35 23.88 -13.68
N LYS A 56 1.50 22.57 -13.93
CA LYS A 56 1.78 21.58 -12.89
C LYS A 56 3.22 21.11 -12.98
N ASN A 57 3.94 21.15 -11.87
CA ASN A 57 5.28 20.58 -11.74
C ASN A 57 5.29 19.12 -12.20
N ARG A 58 6.23 18.79 -13.07
CA ARG A 58 6.50 17.40 -13.44
C ARG A 58 7.62 16.85 -12.59
N SER A 59 7.48 15.57 -12.17
CA SER A 59 8.54 14.91 -11.42
C SER A 59 9.77 14.69 -12.31
N PRO A 60 11.01 14.65 -11.74
CA PRO A 60 12.22 14.30 -12.49
C PRO A 60 12.09 12.97 -13.26
N ARG A 61 11.41 11.98 -12.68
CA ARG A 61 11.08 10.71 -13.35
C ARG A 61 10.25 10.92 -14.61
N THR A 62 9.22 11.78 -14.56
CA THR A 62 8.40 12.11 -15.73
C THR A 62 9.21 12.82 -16.79
N CYS A 63 10.06 13.78 -16.39
CA CYS A 63 10.94 14.50 -17.30
C CYS A 63 11.97 13.55 -17.95
N ASN A 64 12.50 12.56 -17.21
CA ASN A 64 13.39 11.54 -17.80
C ASN A 64 12.66 10.67 -18.83
N ARG A 65 11.38 10.34 -18.62
CA ARG A 65 10.57 9.65 -19.64
C ARG A 65 10.37 10.52 -20.87
N PHE A 66 10.06 11.80 -20.67
CA PHE A 66 9.92 12.73 -21.80
C PHE A 66 11.24 12.89 -22.56
N LEU A 67 12.38 12.94 -21.88
CA LEU A 67 13.68 12.97 -22.55
C LEU A 67 13.88 11.77 -23.49
N ARG A 68 13.45 10.58 -23.07
CA ARG A 68 13.51 9.39 -23.95
C ARG A 68 12.64 9.56 -25.18
N GLN A 69 11.44 10.09 -25.04
CA GLN A 69 10.53 10.34 -26.15
C GLN A 69 11.02 11.49 -27.05
N PHE A 70 11.58 12.57 -26.49
CA PHE A 70 12.26 13.61 -27.28
C PHE A 70 13.45 13.03 -28.06
N THR A 71 14.24 12.15 -27.45
CA THR A 71 15.35 11.48 -28.13
C THR A 71 14.83 10.68 -29.33
N ALA A 72 13.75 9.91 -29.16
CA ALA A 72 13.14 9.14 -30.23
C ALA A 72 12.63 10.07 -31.35
N TRP A 73 11.87 11.10 -31.02
CA TRP A 73 11.33 12.06 -32.00
C TRP A 73 12.43 12.77 -32.79
N PHE A 74 13.39 13.38 -32.12
CA PHE A 74 14.45 14.14 -32.77
C PHE A 74 15.38 13.27 -33.63
N ASN A 75 15.72 12.08 -33.15
CA ASN A 75 16.54 11.16 -33.95
C ASN A 75 15.77 10.61 -35.15
N TRP A 76 14.46 10.39 -35.02
CA TRP A 76 13.60 10.01 -36.14
C TRP A 76 13.56 11.13 -37.20
N LEU A 77 13.38 12.38 -36.80
CA LEU A 77 13.46 13.53 -37.73
C LEU A 77 14.81 13.60 -38.45
N THR A 78 15.91 13.43 -37.71
CA THR A 78 17.26 13.39 -38.29
C THR A 78 17.41 12.28 -39.33
N ALA A 79 16.91 11.08 -39.02
CA ALA A 79 16.94 9.92 -39.91
C ALA A 79 16.08 10.10 -41.18
N ASN A 80 15.03 10.93 -41.09
CA ASN A 80 14.16 11.27 -42.22
C ASN A 80 14.58 12.59 -42.94
N GLY A 81 15.80 13.09 -42.71
CA GLY A 81 16.39 14.21 -43.45
C GLY A 81 15.90 15.58 -43.04
N VAL A 82 15.14 15.70 -41.96
CA VAL A 82 14.66 17.00 -41.44
C VAL A 82 15.78 17.71 -40.70
N ALA A 83 16.14 18.91 -41.16
CA ALA A 83 17.25 19.68 -40.60
C ALA A 83 16.83 20.71 -39.56
N SER A 84 15.59 21.20 -39.64
CA SER A 84 15.02 22.18 -38.70
C SER A 84 13.60 21.79 -38.29
N LEU A 85 13.21 22.11 -37.07
CA LEU A 85 11.82 21.92 -36.60
C LEU A 85 10.82 22.76 -37.43
N ALA A 86 11.24 23.87 -38.04
CA ALA A 86 10.39 24.66 -38.91
C ALA A 86 9.92 23.90 -40.18
N GLU A 87 10.66 22.86 -40.60
CA GLU A 87 10.32 21.99 -41.72
C GLU A 87 9.31 20.88 -41.38
N VAL A 88 9.00 20.68 -40.10
CA VAL A 88 8.11 19.61 -39.63
C VAL A 88 6.68 19.89 -40.16
N THR A 89 6.08 18.86 -40.74
CA THR A 89 4.71 18.86 -41.26
C THR A 89 3.83 17.89 -40.46
N GLN A 90 2.52 17.96 -40.68
CA GLN A 90 1.58 16.99 -40.09
C GLN A 90 1.89 15.54 -40.52
N GLU A 91 2.33 15.34 -41.76
CA GLU A 91 2.73 14.03 -42.27
C GLU A 91 3.89 13.43 -41.48
N HIS A 92 4.91 14.23 -41.11
CA HIS A 92 6.00 13.76 -40.23
C HIS A 92 5.44 13.32 -38.87
N CYS A 93 4.51 14.04 -38.29
CA CYS A 93 3.87 13.70 -37.04
C CYS A 93 3.08 12.39 -37.11
N ASP A 94 2.32 12.21 -38.17
CA ASP A 94 1.49 10.99 -38.38
C ASP A 94 2.35 9.76 -38.62
N ARG A 95 3.39 9.86 -39.45
CA ARG A 95 4.35 8.77 -39.69
C ARG A 95 5.09 8.38 -38.39
N PHE A 96 5.59 9.34 -37.65
CA PHE A 96 6.23 9.04 -36.36
C PHE A 96 5.28 8.36 -35.40
N ALA A 97 4.03 8.82 -35.27
CA ALA A 97 3.03 8.20 -34.40
C ALA A 97 2.70 6.75 -34.85
N ALA A 98 2.60 6.51 -36.15
CA ALA A 98 2.37 5.16 -36.70
C ALA A 98 3.54 4.20 -36.41
N GLU A 99 4.78 4.66 -36.59
CA GLU A 99 5.97 3.87 -36.28
C GLU A 99 6.14 3.63 -34.77
N ALA A 100 5.84 4.62 -33.94
CA ALA A 100 5.89 4.51 -32.47
C ALA A 100 4.87 3.54 -31.87
N GLN A 101 3.87 3.07 -32.67
CA GLN A 101 2.95 2.02 -32.22
C GLN A 101 3.64 0.67 -32.01
N TRP A 102 4.83 0.49 -32.57
CA TRP A 102 5.54 -0.78 -32.52
C TRP A 102 6.92 -0.61 -31.88
N TYR A 103 7.27 -1.48 -30.96
CA TYR A 103 8.60 -1.50 -30.37
C TYR A 103 9.12 -2.93 -30.21
N ILE A 104 10.43 -3.08 -30.24
CA ILE A 104 11.11 -4.36 -30.03
C ILE A 104 11.58 -4.41 -28.57
N PRO A 105 11.00 -5.26 -27.72
CA PRO A 105 11.29 -5.28 -26.28
C PRO A 105 12.71 -5.73 -25.94
N LYS A 106 13.29 -6.60 -26.77
CA LYS A 106 14.67 -7.08 -26.66
C LYS A 106 15.23 -7.35 -28.06
N PRO A 107 16.54 -7.24 -28.28
CA PRO A 107 17.16 -7.61 -29.55
C PRO A 107 16.74 -9.03 -29.97
N GLY A 108 16.24 -9.16 -31.20
CA GLY A 108 15.77 -10.44 -31.77
C GLY A 108 14.35 -10.87 -31.39
N ALA A 109 13.63 -10.10 -30.57
CA ALA A 109 12.22 -10.35 -30.29
C ALA A 109 11.31 -9.81 -31.41
N ALA A 110 10.11 -10.38 -31.55
CA ALA A 110 9.10 -9.84 -32.45
C ALA A 110 8.64 -8.45 -31.99
N PRO A 111 8.27 -7.54 -32.91
CA PRO A 111 7.68 -6.26 -32.58
C PRO A 111 6.39 -6.44 -31.76
N VAL A 112 6.25 -5.65 -30.72
CA VAL A 112 5.07 -5.64 -29.83
C VAL A 112 4.38 -4.29 -29.96
N GLN A 113 3.05 -4.29 -29.98
CA GLN A 113 2.27 -3.08 -30.02
C GLN A 113 2.38 -2.32 -28.69
N ALA A 114 2.68 -1.03 -28.77
CA ALA A 114 2.77 -0.17 -27.58
C ALA A 114 1.39 0.07 -26.96
N GLU A 115 1.34 0.07 -25.64
CA GLU A 115 0.14 0.47 -24.92
C GLU A 115 -0.26 1.90 -25.29
N PRO A 116 -1.58 2.20 -25.41
CA PRO A 116 -2.07 3.53 -25.80
C PRO A 116 -1.50 4.69 -24.98
N GLU A 117 -1.24 4.45 -23.67
CA GLU A 117 -0.62 5.47 -22.80
C GLU A 117 0.83 5.75 -23.17
N THR A 118 1.59 4.74 -23.56
CA THR A 118 2.99 4.90 -24.01
C THR A 118 3.04 5.69 -25.31
N LEU A 119 2.18 5.36 -26.26
CA LEU A 119 2.05 6.09 -27.51
C LEU A 119 1.58 7.54 -27.28
N ALA A 120 0.65 7.76 -26.35
CA ALA A 120 0.21 9.11 -25.97
C ALA A 120 1.37 9.95 -25.36
N GLU A 121 2.36 9.34 -24.73
CA GLU A 121 3.58 10.06 -24.28
C GLU A 121 4.44 10.49 -25.48
N SER A 122 4.57 9.67 -26.50
CA SER A 122 5.30 10.01 -27.74
C SER A 122 4.61 11.16 -28.47
N VAL A 123 3.29 11.13 -28.64
CA VAL A 123 2.49 12.23 -29.18
C VAL A 123 2.63 13.50 -28.35
N ARG A 124 2.63 13.35 -27.01
CA ARG A 124 2.75 14.47 -26.07
C ARG A 124 4.03 15.28 -26.26
N VAL A 125 5.19 14.65 -26.44
CA VAL A 125 6.46 15.38 -26.57
C VAL A 125 6.51 16.16 -27.87
N VAL A 126 5.88 15.68 -28.94
CA VAL A 126 5.72 16.43 -30.21
C VAL A 126 4.87 17.69 -29.98
N GLN A 127 3.76 17.60 -29.25
CA GLN A 127 2.91 18.75 -28.92
C GLN A 127 3.58 19.73 -27.93
N LEU A 128 4.46 19.26 -27.04
CA LEU A 128 5.14 20.12 -26.07
C LEU A 128 6.02 21.18 -26.75
N ILE A 129 6.56 20.89 -27.93
CA ILE A 129 7.37 21.85 -28.70
C ILE A 129 6.54 23.09 -29.09
N THR A 130 5.30 22.89 -29.52
CA THR A 130 4.39 24.02 -29.79
C THR A 130 4.01 24.78 -28.51
N LEU A 131 3.71 24.02 -27.42
CA LEU A 131 3.26 24.66 -26.17
C LEU A 131 4.32 25.53 -25.49
N TYR A 132 5.60 25.28 -25.77
CA TYR A 132 6.74 26.02 -25.23
C TYR A 132 7.52 26.75 -26.31
N GLY A 133 6.94 26.91 -27.52
CA GLY A 133 7.61 27.53 -28.66
C GLY A 133 8.25 28.89 -28.38
N ASP A 134 7.58 29.74 -27.59
CA ASP A 134 8.05 31.09 -27.20
C ASP A 134 9.27 31.09 -26.28
N LEU A 135 9.61 29.94 -25.67
CA LEU A 135 10.80 29.79 -24.82
C LEU A 135 12.01 29.21 -25.56
N LEU A 136 11.81 28.67 -26.79
CA LEU A 136 12.85 27.97 -27.50
C LEU A 136 13.82 28.94 -28.19
N SER A 137 15.11 28.80 -27.88
CA SER A 137 16.14 29.74 -28.33
C SER A 137 16.86 29.29 -29.62
N THR A 138 16.85 28.00 -29.94
CA THR A 138 17.68 27.46 -31.02
C THR A 138 16.91 26.98 -32.25
N ASP A 139 15.72 26.40 -32.05
CA ASP A 139 14.87 25.89 -33.14
C ASP A 139 13.43 25.66 -32.63
N SER A 140 12.44 25.89 -33.46
CA SER A 140 11.02 25.73 -33.14
C SER A 140 10.20 25.40 -34.35
N TYR A 141 8.97 24.92 -34.15
CA TYR A 141 8.05 24.77 -35.27
C TYR A 141 7.72 26.13 -35.91
N ARG A 142 7.39 26.11 -37.21
CA ARG A 142 6.94 27.33 -37.91
C ARG A 142 5.71 27.91 -37.20
N ALA A 143 5.59 29.23 -37.25
CA ALA A 143 4.44 29.94 -36.68
C ALA A 143 3.12 29.39 -37.24
N GLY A 144 2.15 29.15 -36.34
CA GLY A 144 0.84 28.60 -36.66
C GLY A 144 0.77 27.09 -36.87
N PHE A 145 1.88 26.37 -36.86
CA PHE A 145 1.84 24.90 -36.93
C PHE A 145 1.55 24.29 -35.54
N VAL A 146 0.45 23.56 -35.49
CA VAL A 146 0.01 22.85 -34.28
C VAL A 146 -0.21 21.39 -34.62
N PRO A 147 0.67 20.46 -34.15
CA PRO A 147 0.54 19.04 -34.44
C PRO A 147 -0.85 18.51 -34.08
N TRP A 148 -1.48 17.79 -35.03
CA TRP A 148 -2.83 17.22 -34.94
C TRP A 148 -3.91 18.25 -34.58
N ASP A 149 -3.79 19.51 -35.04
CA ASP A 149 -4.72 20.60 -34.76
C ASP A 149 -5.03 20.79 -33.28
N GLY A 150 -4.07 20.50 -32.42
CA GLY A 150 -4.21 20.60 -30.96
C GLY A 150 -5.12 19.53 -30.32
N ARG A 151 -5.52 18.50 -31.06
CA ARG A 151 -6.31 17.41 -30.51
C ARG A 151 -5.59 16.77 -29.32
N SER A 152 -6.35 16.33 -28.31
CA SER A 152 -5.76 15.67 -27.14
C SER A 152 -5.00 14.40 -27.54
N THR A 153 -3.88 14.11 -26.86
CA THR A 153 -3.03 12.94 -27.14
C THR A 153 -3.81 11.63 -27.22
N ILE A 154 -4.80 11.44 -26.35
CA ILE A 154 -5.66 10.24 -26.34
C ILE A 154 -6.51 10.14 -27.58
N LYS A 155 -7.09 11.25 -28.06
CA LYS A 155 -7.85 11.27 -29.34
C LYS A 155 -6.96 10.96 -30.53
N VAL A 156 -5.70 11.44 -30.52
CA VAL A 156 -4.74 11.18 -31.60
C VAL A 156 -4.38 9.69 -31.69
N VAL A 157 -4.23 9.02 -30.55
CA VAL A 157 -3.87 7.58 -30.53
C VAL A 157 -5.09 6.65 -30.62
N GLY A 158 -6.29 7.19 -30.87
CA GLY A 158 -7.51 6.37 -30.97
C GLY A 158 -7.95 5.73 -29.65
N GLY A 159 -7.37 6.18 -28.53
CA GLY A 159 -7.66 5.65 -27.21
C GLY A 159 -8.89 6.31 -26.58
N THR A 160 -9.48 5.61 -25.63
CA THR A 160 -10.48 6.19 -24.72
C THR A 160 -9.87 6.33 -23.32
N TRP A 161 -10.18 7.42 -22.62
CA TRP A 161 -9.82 7.52 -21.21
C TRP A 161 -10.65 6.50 -20.43
N LEU A 162 -10.03 5.38 -20.06
CA LEU A 162 -10.63 4.50 -19.06
C LEU A 162 -10.59 5.26 -17.72
N ARG A 163 -11.74 5.74 -17.27
CA ARG A 163 -11.89 6.40 -15.97
C ARG A 163 -11.70 5.43 -14.79
N ALA A 164 -11.89 4.13 -15.03
CA ALA A 164 -11.73 3.11 -14.01
C ALA A 164 -10.28 3.02 -13.51
N ASN A 165 -10.12 2.94 -12.21
CA ASN A 165 -8.83 2.73 -11.58
C ASN A 165 -8.33 1.31 -11.90
N ARG A 166 -7.31 1.19 -12.76
CA ARG A 166 -6.76 -0.11 -13.21
C ARG A 166 -6.00 -0.87 -12.13
N THR A 167 -5.73 -0.27 -10.97
CA THR A 167 -5.05 -0.98 -9.89
C THR A 167 -6.03 -1.93 -9.23
N PRO A 168 -5.84 -3.27 -9.29
CA PRO A 168 -6.71 -4.20 -8.61
C PRO A 168 -6.57 -4.07 -7.09
N SER A 169 -7.61 -4.45 -6.35
CA SER A 169 -7.51 -4.72 -4.92
C SER A 169 -6.74 -6.02 -4.67
N VAL A 170 -6.23 -6.19 -3.46
CA VAL A 170 -5.70 -7.49 -3.04
C VAL A 170 -6.89 -8.39 -2.71
N PRO A 171 -7.00 -9.60 -3.28
CA PRO A 171 -8.07 -10.53 -2.96
C PRO A 171 -8.03 -10.96 -1.49
N ASP A 172 -9.19 -11.19 -0.87
CA ASP A 172 -9.29 -11.51 0.56
C ASP A 172 -8.53 -12.78 0.94
N HIS A 173 -8.56 -13.82 0.10
CA HIS A 173 -7.83 -15.06 0.35
C HIS A 173 -6.30 -14.87 0.42
N LEU A 174 -5.77 -13.79 -0.13
CA LEU A 174 -4.36 -13.41 -0.05
C LEU A 174 -4.13 -12.36 1.05
N LEU A 175 -5.03 -11.39 1.22
CA LEU A 175 -4.89 -10.31 2.17
C LEU A 175 -4.93 -10.80 3.62
N GLN A 176 -5.92 -11.63 3.95
CA GLN A 176 -6.14 -12.12 5.32
C GLN A 176 -4.95 -12.89 5.88
N PRO A 177 -4.40 -13.93 5.21
CA PRO A 177 -3.23 -14.65 5.71
C PRO A 177 -1.98 -13.75 5.84
N VAL A 178 -1.79 -12.82 4.89
CA VAL A 178 -0.67 -11.88 4.94
C VAL A 178 -0.79 -10.94 6.14
N LEU A 179 -1.96 -10.36 6.39
CA LEU A 179 -2.16 -9.44 7.51
C LEU A 179 -2.09 -10.16 8.86
N ALA A 180 -2.72 -11.33 9.00
CA ALA A 180 -2.66 -12.14 10.21
C ALA A 180 -1.18 -12.46 10.56
N THR A 181 -0.44 -12.98 9.60
CA THR A 181 0.99 -13.28 9.78
C THR A 181 1.80 -12.03 10.14
N CYS A 182 1.61 -10.92 9.42
CA CYS A 182 2.38 -9.70 9.68
C CYS A 182 2.04 -9.08 11.04
N LEU A 183 0.77 -9.09 11.46
CA LEU A 183 0.36 -8.61 12.77
C LEU A 183 0.90 -9.49 13.89
N TYR A 184 0.89 -10.82 13.74
CA TYR A 184 1.51 -11.73 14.70
C TYR A 184 3.02 -11.48 14.82
N LEU A 185 3.71 -11.32 13.68
CA LEU A 185 5.14 -10.98 13.69
C LEU A 185 5.43 -9.64 14.37
N VAL A 186 4.56 -8.65 14.21
CA VAL A 186 4.73 -7.31 14.81
C VAL A 186 4.39 -7.34 16.31
N ASN A 187 3.28 -7.95 16.70
CA ASN A 187 2.74 -7.82 18.04
C ASN A 187 3.23 -8.90 19.00
N THR A 188 3.53 -10.11 18.50
CA THR A 188 3.88 -11.26 19.33
C THR A 188 5.37 -11.61 19.26
N VAL A 189 5.93 -11.80 18.07
CA VAL A 189 7.35 -12.18 17.90
C VAL A 189 8.27 -10.96 18.00
N GLY A 190 7.85 -9.84 17.45
CA GLY A 190 8.65 -8.63 17.29
C GLY A 190 9.27 -8.07 18.57
N PRO A 191 8.53 -7.94 19.69
CA PRO A 191 9.08 -7.47 20.95
C PRO A 191 10.28 -8.31 21.42
N HIS A 192 10.15 -9.63 21.40
CA HIS A 192 11.25 -10.55 21.79
C HIS A 192 12.46 -10.45 20.85
N LEU A 193 12.20 -10.30 19.54
CA LEU A 193 13.27 -10.09 18.57
C LEU A 193 13.98 -8.75 18.82
N ALA A 194 13.25 -7.68 19.14
CA ALA A 194 13.85 -6.38 19.43
C ALA A 194 14.76 -6.44 20.65
N ASP A 195 14.31 -7.09 21.74
CA ASP A 195 15.12 -7.30 22.94
C ASP A 195 16.40 -8.10 22.63
N LEU A 196 16.27 -9.16 21.81
CA LEU A 196 17.43 -9.94 21.35
C LEU A 196 18.41 -9.09 20.53
N VAL A 197 17.90 -8.29 19.58
CA VAL A 197 18.72 -7.44 18.70
C VAL A 197 19.44 -6.35 19.50
N GLU A 198 18.83 -5.79 20.52
CA GLU A 198 19.45 -4.84 21.45
C GLU A 198 20.62 -5.52 22.18
N LYS A 199 20.40 -6.72 22.72
CA LYS A 199 21.46 -7.53 23.35
C LYS A 199 22.59 -7.88 22.37
N VAL A 200 22.28 -8.26 21.12
CA VAL A 200 23.29 -8.52 20.08
C VAL A 200 24.16 -7.28 19.83
N ARG A 201 23.56 -6.09 19.83
CA ARG A 201 24.29 -4.83 19.65
C ARG A 201 25.16 -4.47 20.84
N GLU A 202 24.65 -4.69 22.05
CA GLU A 202 25.40 -4.48 23.28
C GLU A 202 26.63 -5.39 23.34
N ASP A 203 26.44 -6.69 23.09
CA ASP A 203 27.55 -7.66 23.03
C ASP A 203 28.60 -7.23 21.98
N ALA A 204 28.16 -6.82 20.80
CA ALA A 204 29.05 -6.38 19.73
C ALA A 204 29.78 -5.06 20.06
N ALA A 205 29.13 -4.16 20.81
CA ALA A 205 29.75 -2.92 21.26
C ALA A 205 30.86 -3.19 22.28
N VAL A 206 30.56 -4.03 23.27
CA VAL A 206 31.55 -4.43 24.29
C VAL A 206 32.74 -5.18 23.67
N ALA A 207 32.45 -6.07 22.71
CA ALA A 207 33.50 -6.87 22.06
C ALA A 207 34.49 -6.05 21.21
N LYS A 208 34.14 -4.81 20.80
CA LYS A 208 35.07 -3.93 20.08
C LYS A 208 36.29 -3.52 20.90
N ASP A 209 36.12 -3.43 22.20
CA ASP A 209 37.18 -2.99 23.13
C ASP A 209 38.00 -4.17 23.68
N PHE A 210 37.64 -5.40 23.33
CA PHE A 210 38.35 -6.59 23.78
C PHE A 210 39.75 -6.70 23.16
N PRO A 211 40.77 -7.03 23.96
CA PRO A 211 42.10 -7.34 23.44
C PRO A 211 42.09 -8.62 22.61
N ARG A 212 43.12 -8.81 21.80
CA ARG A 212 43.34 -10.10 21.12
C ARG A 212 43.69 -11.18 22.17
N GLY A 213 43.12 -12.36 21.97
CA GLY A 213 43.43 -13.52 22.82
C GLY A 213 44.91 -13.92 22.71
N THR A 214 45.51 -14.23 23.85
CA THR A 214 46.88 -14.69 24.00
C THR A 214 46.90 -15.98 24.82
N LEU A 215 48.09 -16.60 24.99
CA LEU A 215 48.25 -17.78 25.84
C LEU A 215 47.82 -17.56 27.29
N ALA A 216 47.86 -16.34 27.78
CA ALA A 216 47.39 -15.99 29.14
C ALA A 216 45.89 -16.31 29.36
N HIS A 217 45.09 -16.35 28.27
CA HIS A 217 43.65 -16.65 28.33
C HIS A 217 43.32 -18.16 28.24
N VAL A 218 44.32 -19.04 28.05
CA VAL A 218 44.11 -20.50 28.00
C VAL A 218 43.44 -21.04 29.28
N PRO A 219 43.89 -20.64 30.51
CA PRO A 219 43.23 -21.10 31.74
C PRO A 219 41.75 -20.68 31.80
N ASP A 220 41.41 -19.47 31.35
CA ASP A 220 40.02 -18.98 31.37
C ASP A 220 39.16 -19.73 30.36
N LEU A 221 39.69 -20.00 29.14
CA LEU A 221 39.04 -20.83 28.15
C LEU A 221 38.79 -22.24 28.63
N LYS A 222 39.78 -22.88 29.30
CA LYS A 222 39.61 -24.23 29.90
C LYS A 222 38.57 -24.22 31.01
N ARG A 223 38.54 -23.18 31.84
CA ARG A 223 37.51 -23.00 32.87
C ARG A 223 36.13 -22.88 32.27
N LEU A 224 35.97 -22.05 31.21
CA LEU A 224 34.73 -21.91 30.44
C LEU A 224 34.27 -23.27 29.86
N ILE A 225 35.18 -24.03 29.23
CA ILE A 225 34.88 -25.34 28.66
C ILE A 225 34.41 -26.33 29.76
N ALA A 226 35.10 -26.36 30.90
CA ALA A 226 34.72 -27.19 32.03
C ALA A 226 33.33 -26.82 32.57
N GLN A 227 33.02 -25.53 32.70
CA GLN A 227 31.71 -25.05 33.11
C GLN A 227 30.61 -25.41 32.07
N MET A 228 30.86 -25.19 30.75
CA MET A 228 29.94 -25.60 29.71
C MET A 228 29.62 -27.09 29.75
N ARG A 229 30.64 -27.94 30.07
CA ARG A 229 30.44 -29.37 30.26
C ARG A 229 29.55 -29.67 31.46
N ALA A 230 29.84 -29.05 32.63
CA ALA A 230 29.08 -29.24 33.84
C ALA A 230 27.61 -28.84 33.68
N ASP A 231 27.36 -27.72 33.00
CA ASP A 231 26.03 -27.16 32.76
C ASP A 231 25.35 -27.76 31.51
N ARG A 232 26.03 -28.71 30.81
CA ARG A 232 25.58 -29.31 29.54
C ARG A 232 25.19 -28.28 28.48
N VAL A 233 25.95 -27.19 28.39
CA VAL A 233 25.72 -26.11 27.40
C VAL A 233 26.39 -26.47 26.09
N PRO A 234 25.63 -26.56 24.95
CA PRO A 234 26.21 -26.86 23.66
C PRO A 234 27.22 -25.81 23.19
N LEU A 235 28.19 -26.24 22.40
CA LEU A 235 29.15 -25.33 21.76
C LEU A 235 28.45 -24.38 20.78
N PRO A 236 28.89 -23.10 20.68
CA PRO A 236 28.31 -22.16 19.76
C PRO A 236 28.64 -22.52 18.31
N GLN A 237 27.59 -22.72 17.47
CA GLN A 237 27.73 -23.08 16.06
C GLN A 237 28.03 -21.86 15.22
N ALA A 238 28.93 -21.99 14.25
CA ALA A 238 29.26 -20.94 13.28
C ALA A 238 28.27 -20.87 12.10
N ASP A 239 28.12 -19.69 11.52
CA ASP A 239 27.24 -19.43 10.36
C ASP A 239 27.80 -19.90 9.00
N GLY A 240 28.81 -20.76 9.00
CA GLY A 240 29.32 -21.40 7.77
C GLY A 240 30.19 -20.53 6.84
N ARG A 241 30.51 -19.27 7.17
CA ARG A 241 31.30 -18.39 6.28
C ARG A 241 32.54 -17.72 6.87
N ALA A 242 32.60 -17.41 8.15
CA ALA A 242 33.66 -16.53 8.67
C ALA A 242 34.85 -17.29 9.27
N ASP A 243 34.61 -18.42 9.94
CA ASP A 243 35.64 -19.11 10.69
C ASP A 243 36.11 -20.46 10.08
N SER A 244 35.37 -20.98 9.10
CA SER A 244 35.62 -22.30 8.50
C SER A 244 36.83 -22.38 7.55
N LEU A 245 37.41 -21.27 7.18
CA LEU A 245 38.37 -21.20 6.06
C LEU A 245 39.79 -21.69 6.40
N ARG A 246 40.12 -22.02 7.64
CA ARG A 246 41.48 -22.44 8.03
C ARG A 246 41.60 -23.71 8.89
N ILE A 247 40.49 -24.33 9.30
CA ILE A 247 40.49 -25.52 10.16
C ILE A 247 39.83 -26.71 9.47
N SER A 248 40.01 -26.88 8.19
CA SER A 248 39.32 -27.94 7.43
C SER A 248 40.14 -29.22 7.24
N THR A 249 41.33 -29.35 7.82
CA THR A 249 42.17 -30.49 7.61
C THR A 249 42.77 -31.02 8.94
N GLY A 250 42.79 -32.34 9.09
CA GLY A 250 43.38 -33.03 10.24
C GLY A 250 42.45 -33.26 11.41
N ASP A 251 43.03 -33.46 12.60
CA ASP A 251 42.33 -33.84 13.82
C ASP A 251 41.32 -32.79 14.37
N LEU A 252 41.38 -31.56 13.82
CA LEU A 252 40.44 -30.47 14.20
C LEU A 252 39.20 -30.37 13.29
N ALA A 253 39.04 -31.26 12.34
CA ALA A 253 37.88 -31.25 11.41
C ALA A 253 36.52 -31.26 12.15
N PRO A 254 36.34 -31.96 13.30
CA PRO A 254 35.08 -31.89 14.03
C PRO A 254 34.74 -30.50 14.60
N LEU A 255 35.71 -29.59 14.77
CA LEU A 255 35.51 -28.22 15.25
C LEU A 255 35.32 -27.19 14.11
N LYS A 256 35.15 -27.64 12.86
CA LYS A 256 34.95 -26.76 11.69
C LYS A 256 33.73 -25.84 11.82
N ASP A 257 32.71 -26.33 12.55
CA ASP A 257 31.43 -25.60 12.72
C ASP A 257 31.41 -24.80 14.02
N LEU A 258 32.56 -24.66 14.76
CA LEU A 258 32.64 -23.89 15.97
C LEU A 258 32.75 -22.38 15.70
N ALA A 259 31.89 -21.59 16.35
CA ALA A 259 32.01 -20.13 16.38
C ALA A 259 33.08 -19.67 17.37
N TRP A 260 34.36 -19.75 16.98
CA TRP A 260 35.51 -19.43 17.84
C TRP A 260 35.44 -18.04 18.49
N TYR A 261 34.94 -17.06 17.77
CA TYR A 261 34.78 -15.70 18.29
C TYR A 261 33.76 -15.62 19.43
N ARG A 262 32.76 -16.50 19.49
CA ARG A 262 31.80 -16.56 20.59
C ARG A 262 32.43 -17.06 21.89
N LEU A 263 33.30 -18.04 21.79
CA LEU A 263 34.08 -18.46 22.95
C LEU A 263 35.05 -17.38 23.41
N ALA A 264 35.70 -16.71 22.46
CA ALA A 264 36.60 -15.59 22.74
C ALA A 264 35.88 -14.47 23.52
N TYR A 265 34.70 -14.08 23.09
CA TYR A 265 33.93 -13.02 23.74
C TYR A 265 33.54 -13.37 25.19
N GLN A 266 33.26 -14.63 25.46
CA GLN A 266 32.92 -15.09 26.82
C GLN A 266 34.10 -15.01 27.82
N VAL A 267 35.31 -14.96 27.32
CA VAL A 267 36.54 -14.76 28.17
C VAL A 267 37.15 -13.37 28.00
N GLY A 268 36.39 -12.42 27.42
CA GLY A 268 36.79 -11.01 27.29
C GLY A 268 37.88 -10.75 26.24
N THR A 269 37.96 -11.59 25.19
CA THR A 269 38.91 -11.38 24.07
C THR A 269 38.19 -11.28 22.74
N SER A 270 38.74 -10.50 21.81
CA SER A 270 38.13 -10.29 20.47
C SER A 270 38.27 -11.49 19.53
N THR A 271 39.23 -12.33 19.75
CA THR A 271 39.48 -13.52 18.91
C THR A 271 40.38 -14.51 19.66
N ILE A 272 40.21 -15.81 19.36
CA ILE A 272 41.19 -16.85 19.66
C ILE A 272 42.09 -16.94 18.43
N ALA A 273 43.09 -16.07 18.36
CA ALA A 273 43.98 -15.95 17.22
C ALA A 273 45.14 -16.93 17.29
N GLY A 274 45.44 -17.53 16.12
CA GLY A 274 46.59 -18.41 15.89
C GLY A 274 46.32 -19.88 16.15
N ASP A 275 46.86 -20.72 15.28
CA ASP A 275 46.69 -22.16 15.33
C ASP A 275 47.23 -22.76 16.66
N TYR A 276 48.34 -22.21 17.18
CA TYR A 276 48.91 -22.64 18.43
C TYR A 276 47.97 -22.46 19.65
N LEU A 277 47.21 -21.38 19.74
CA LEU A 277 46.25 -21.19 20.84
C LEU A 277 45.07 -22.15 20.71
N ARG A 278 44.62 -22.37 19.48
CA ARG A 278 43.54 -23.31 19.15
C ARG A 278 43.95 -24.75 19.48
N GLU A 279 45.16 -25.16 19.10
CA GLU A 279 45.70 -26.47 19.40
C GLU A 279 45.77 -26.74 20.93
N LYS A 280 46.08 -25.76 21.77
CA LYS A 280 46.15 -25.91 23.24
C LYS A 280 44.83 -26.20 23.90
N ILE A 281 43.70 -25.82 23.30
CA ILE A 281 42.34 -26.02 23.84
C ILE A 281 41.52 -27.03 23.03
N ALA A 282 42.04 -27.48 21.87
CA ALA A 282 41.33 -28.39 20.97
C ALA A 282 40.93 -29.72 21.65
N PRO A 283 41.79 -30.40 22.45
CA PRO A 283 41.42 -31.67 23.06
C PRO A 283 40.16 -31.54 23.95
N GLU A 284 40.08 -30.49 24.78
CA GLU A 284 38.93 -30.24 25.65
C GLU A 284 37.67 -29.85 24.88
N LEU A 285 37.83 -29.08 23.76
CA LEU A 285 36.73 -28.73 22.89
C LEU A 285 36.20 -29.91 22.09
N LEU A 286 37.05 -30.81 21.61
CA LEU A 286 36.65 -32.04 20.95
C LEU A 286 35.84 -32.93 21.89
N ALA A 287 36.36 -33.15 23.12
CA ALA A 287 35.65 -33.90 24.14
C ALA A 287 34.31 -33.25 24.54
N LEU A 288 34.26 -31.91 24.58
CA LEU A 288 33.02 -31.20 24.85
C LEU A 288 32.03 -31.32 23.66
N ALA A 289 32.51 -31.24 22.40
CA ALA A 289 31.69 -31.41 21.22
C ALA A 289 31.01 -32.79 21.15
N GLU A 290 31.71 -33.85 21.61
CA GLU A 290 31.15 -35.20 21.74
C GLU A 290 30.06 -35.28 22.85
N ASP A 291 30.27 -34.60 23.98
CA ASP A 291 29.37 -34.65 25.13
C ASP A 291 28.05 -33.86 24.90
N VAL A 292 28.13 -32.66 24.37
CA VAL A 292 26.99 -31.69 24.32
C VAL A 292 26.63 -31.23 22.94
N GLY A 293 27.45 -31.49 21.92
CA GLY A 293 27.21 -31.12 20.53
C GLY A 293 27.31 -29.62 20.27
N PHE A 294 26.73 -29.19 19.14
CA PHE A 294 26.70 -27.81 18.67
C PHE A 294 25.27 -27.28 18.59
N GLU A 295 25.11 -26.04 18.93
CA GLU A 295 23.83 -25.34 18.80
C GLU A 295 24.06 -23.87 18.48
N ASN A 296 23.11 -23.26 17.76
CA ASN A 296 23.09 -21.82 17.52
C ASN A 296 23.14 -21.06 18.87
N TYR A 297 23.85 -19.94 18.88
CA TYR A 297 24.17 -19.23 20.12
C TYR A 297 23.03 -18.44 20.74
N TRP A 298 22.24 -17.76 19.90
CA TRP A 298 21.23 -16.83 20.37
C TRP A 298 19.90 -17.50 20.72
N ALA A 299 19.22 -16.98 21.73
CA ALA A 299 17.87 -17.38 22.13
C ALA A 299 17.73 -18.88 22.54
N ARG A 300 18.77 -19.51 23.07
CA ARG A 300 18.73 -20.90 23.57
C ARG A 300 17.67 -21.12 24.67
N THR A 301 17.41 -20.07 25.48
CA THR A 301 16.38 -20.03 26.50
C THR A 301 15.27 -19.09 26.13
N ALA A 302 14.63 -19.33 24.96
CA ALA A 302 13.59 -18.49 24.44
C ALA A 302 12.32 -18.54 25.32
N PRO A 303 11.75 -17.40 25.78
CA PRO A 303 10.47 -17.39 26.45
C PRO A 303 9.35 -17.91 25.53
N LYS A 304 8.28 -18.43 26.15
CA LYS A 304 7.15 -18.99 25.43
C LYS A 304 6.15 -17.90 25.05
N ILE A 305 5.59 -18.02 23.85
CA ILE A 305 4.52 -17.19 23.31
C ILE A 305 3.34 -18.08 22.91
N ALA A 306 2.15 -17.49 22.78
CA ALA A 306 0.97 -18.20 22.31
C ALA A 306 1.00 -18.35 20.78
N ARG A 307 0.71 -19.55 20.31
CA ARG A 307 0.47 -19.83 18.88
C ARG A 307 -0.80 -19.11 18.40
N GLU A 308 -0.82 -18.70 17.14
CA GLU A 308 -1.98 -18.01 16.55
C GLU A 308 -3.20 -18.94 16.42
N GLU A 309 -3.01 -20.20 16.03
CA GLU A 309 -4.07 -21.14 15.70
C GLU A 309 -4.84 -21.63 16.93
N ASP A 310 -4.14 -21.99 18.01
CA ASP A 310 -4.71 -22.72 19.15
C ASP A 310 -4.35 -22.13 20.52
N GLY A 311 -3.53 -21.09 20.58
CA GLY A 311 -3.07 -20.46 21.81
C GLY A 311 -2.06 -21.30 22.61
N ALA A 312 -1.60 -22.44 22.10
CA ALA A 312 -0.61 -23.28 22.79
C ALA A 312 0.72 -22.53 22.97
N LEU A 313 1.35 -22.72 24.13
CA LEU A 313 2.58 -22.03 24.46
C LEU A 313 3.81 -22.72 23.86
N VAL A 314 4.50 -22.04 22.95
CA VAL A 314 5.73 -22.50 22.28
C VAL A 314 6.88 -21.49 22.47
N PRO A 315 8.15 -21.93 22.43
CA PRO A 315 9.27 -21.00 22.39
C PRO A 315 9.12 -20.03 21.21
N TRP A 316 9.36 -18.73 21.44
CA TRP A 316 9.17 -17.72 20.40
C TRP A 316 10.09 -17.93 19.18
N THR A 317 11.21 -18.62 19.38
CA THR A 317 12.11 -19.06 18.29
C THR A 317 12.87 -20.31 18.71
N ALA A 318 13.42 -21.05 17.74
CA ALA A 318 14.53 -21.96 17.97
C ALA A 318 15.82 -21.15 18.18
N PRO A 319 16.88 -21.76 18.69
CA PRO A 319 18.20 -21.13 18.78
C PRO A 319 18.65 -20.58 17.41
N LEU A 320 19.15 -19.34 17.41
CA LEU A 320 19.49 -18.58 16.21
C LEU A 320 21.02 -18.40 16.08
N SER A 321 21.50 -18.53 14.85
CA SER A 321 22.80 -18.01 14.45
C SER A 321 22.75 -16.49 14.22
N ASP A 322 23.91 -15.85 14.04
CA ASP A 322 23.96 -14.42 13.65
C ASP A 322 23.24 -14.16 12.32
N ALA A 323 23.35 -15.08 11.35
CA ALA A 323 22.61 -15.02 10.09
C ALA A 323 21.10 -15.22 10.30
N GLY A 324 20.71 -16.11 11.20
CA GLY A 324 19.32 -16.33 11.61
C GLY A 324 18.69 -15.07 12.20
N VAL A 325 19.40 -14.38 13.11
CA VAL A 325 18.95 -13.10 13.67
C VAL A 325 18.77 -12.07 12.56
N ARG A 326 19.75 -11.89 11.67
CA ARG A 326 19.65 -10.94 10.53
C ARG A 326 18.48 -11.27 9.61
N SER A 327 18.26 -12.54 9.31
CA SER A 327 17.15 -13.02 8.48
C SER A 327 15.81 -12.72 9.14
N MET A 328 15.67 -13.00 10.43
CA MET A 328 14.46 -12.72 11.20
C MET A 328 14.15 -11.21 11.24
N VAL A 329 15.16 -10.37 11.54
CA VAL A 329 15.04 -8.90 11.50
C VAL A 329 14.53 -8.43 10.13
N ALA A 330 15.11 -8.93 9.04
CA ALA A 330 14.71 -8.52 7.70
C ALA A 330 13.25 -8.90 7.36
N ASN A 331 12.75 -10.05 7.88
CA ASN A 331 11.37 -10.48 7.67
C ASN A 331 10.39 -9.75 8.59
N VAL A 332 10.74 -9.48 9.84
CA VAL A 332 9.90 -8.67 10.74
C VAL A 332 9.83 -7.21 10.30
N LEU A 333 10.93 -6.62 9.80
CA LEU A 333 10.90 -5.29 9.16
C LEU A 333 9.99 -5.26 7.92
N ALA A 334 9.97 -6.35 7.14
CA ALA A 334 9.02 -6.48 6.03
C ALA A 334 7.57 -6.54 6.52
N ALA A 335 7.30 -7.26 7.63
CA ALA A 335 5.98 -7.27 8.26
C ALA A 335 5.57 -5.88 8.75
N CYS A 336 6.48 -5.12 9.40
CA CYS A 336 6.22 -3.73 9.79
C CYS A 336 5.86 -2.85 8.59
N LEU A 337 6.55 -3.01 7.46
CA LEU A 337 6.24 -2.29 6.22
C LEU A 337 4.87 -2.66 5.65
N VAL A 338 4.50 -3.96 5.65
CA VAL A 338 3.19 -4.44 5.19
C VAL A 338 2.07 -3.85 6.05
N VAL A 339 2.16 -3.96 7.39
CA VAL A 339 1.19 -3.40 8.33
C VAL A 339 1.05 -1.89 8.13
N THR A 340 2.18 -1.17 8.07
CA THR A 340 2.17 0.28 7.83
C THR A 340 1.53 0.63 6.50
N SER A 341 1.85 -0.08 5.41
CA SER A 341 1.29 0.17 4.08
C SER A 341 -0.20 -0.14 3.99
N ALA A 342 -0.63 -1.28 4.54
CA ALA A 342 -2.01 -1.76 4.44
C ALA A 342 -2.99 -0.92 5.25
N LEU A 343 -2.57 -0.46 6.44
CA LEU A 343 -3.48 0.15 7.42
C LEU A 343 -3.37 1.68 7.51
N SER A 344 -2.38 2.32 6.85
CA SER A 344 -2.26 3.78 6.81
C SER A 344 -2.79 4.42 5.53
N GLY A 345 -2.93 3.67 4.45
CA GLY A 345 -3.26 4.21 3.14
C GLY A 345 -2.18 5.12 2.54
N MET A 346 -0.95 5.12 3.04
CA MET A 346 0.17 5.91 2.52
C MET A 346 0.59 5.44 1.12
N ARG A 347 1.07 6.37 0.28
CA ARG A 347 1.69 6.02 -0.99
C ARG A 347 3.11 5.49 -0.77
N ASN A 348 3.58 4.69 -1.74
CA ASN A 348 4.97 4.18 -1.73
C ASN A 348 6.02 5.30 -1.51
N SER A 349 5.86 6.44 -2.19
CA SER A 349 6.78 7.57 -2.01
C SER A 349 6.71 8.20 -0.62
N GLU A 350 5.58 8.14 0.05
CA GLU A 350 5.35 8.66 1.40
C GLU A 350 5.91 7.70 2.46
N LEU A 351 5.74 6.38 2.25
CA LEU A 351 6.34 5.34 3.11
C LEU A 351 7.88 5.43 3.13
N LEU A 352 8.50 5.68 1.97
CA LEU A 352 9.96 5.86 1.87
C LEU A 352 10.47 7.12 2.56
N GLU A 353 9.64 8.14 2.77
CA GLU A 353 10.02 9.36 3.49
C GLU A 353 9.90 9.24 5.01
N LEU A 354 9.33 8.14 5.52
CA LEU A 354 9.31 7.89 6.97
C LEU A 354 10.73 7.71 7.50
N SER A 355 10.99 8.34 8.64
CA SER A 355 12.30 8.35 9.28
C SER A 355 12.19 7.87 10.73
N VAL A 356 13.28 7.35 11.26
CA VAL A 356 13.40 7.06 12.69
C VAL A 356 13.08 8.31 13.49
N GLY A 357 12.18 8.20 14.46
CA GLY A 357 11.64 9.33 15.24
C GLY A 357 10.46 10.05 14.58
N CYS A 358 9.81 9.44 13.58
CA CYS A 358 8.63 10.03 12.93
C CYS A 358 7.34 9.90 13.74
N ARG A 359 7.30 9.04 14.76
CA ARG A 359 6.11 8.81 15.58
C ARG A 359 5.74 10.02 16.42
N ARG A 360 4.42 10.28 16.51
CA ARG A 360 3.81 11.30 17.38
C ARG A 360 2.63 10.68 18.11
N GLN A 361 2.45 11.08 19.36
CA GLN A 361 1.35 10.63 20.20
C GLN A 361 0.83 11.82 21.01
N THR A 362 -0.50 11.97 21.07
CA THR A 362 -1.14 13.01 21.86
C THR A 362 -2.36 12.42 22.56
N GLN A 363 -2.60 12.82 23.81
CA GLN A 363 -3.84 12.50 24.52
C GLN A 363 -4.94 13.41 24.00
N THR A 364 -6.16 12.88 23.89
CA THR A 364 -7.37 13.66 23.59
C THR A 364 -8.05 14.05 24.90
N GLU A 365 -8.84 15.11 24.88
CA GLU A 365 -9.65 15.54 26.05
C GLU A 365 -10.61 14.44 26.54
N SER A 366 -11.06 13.57 25.65
CA SER A 366 -11.89 12.40 25.96
C SER A 366 -11.13 11.20 26.55
N GLY A 367 -9.83 11.33 26.87
CA GLY A 367 -8.98 10.29 27.45
C GLY A 367 -8.41 9.27 26.45
N GLY A 368 -8.72 9.42 25.15
CA GLY A 368 -8.19 8.55 24.10
C GLY A 368 -6.77 8.97 23.65
N THR A 369 -6.02 8.03 23.11
CA THR A 369 -4.70 8.32 22.53
C THR A 369 -4.82 8.45 21.01
N ARG A 370 -4.23 9.51 20.47
CA ARG A 370 -4.14 9.75 19.04
C ARG A 370 -2.71 9.50 18.56
N TYR A 371 -2.59 8.62 17.56
CA TYR A 371 -1.30 8.25 16.95
C TYR A 371 -1.14 8.93 15.60
N ARG A 372 0.05 9.46 15.33
CA ARG A 372 0.41 10.10 14.06
C ARG A 372 1.82 9.71 13.62
N LEU A 373 2.06 9.77 12.31
CA LEU A 373 3.38 9.64 11.69
C LEU A 373 3.70 10.93 10.94
N ALA A 374 4.81 11.57 11.28
CA ALA A 374 5.35 12.71 10.56
C ALA A 374 6.15 12.22 9.34
N GLY A 375 5.92 12.81 8.18
CA GLY A 375 6.59 12.43 6.93
C GLY A 375 6.57 13.58 5.92
N ARG A 376 6.59 13.23 4.63
CA ARG A 376 6.56 14.22 3.53
C ARG A 376 5.59 13.79 2.45
N LEU A 377 4.75 14.72 2.00
CA LEU A 377 3.92 14.56 0.82
C LEU A 377 4.76 14.86 -0.42
N ILE A 378 4.90 13.88 -1.31
CA ILE A 378 5.79 14.00 -2.49
C ILE A 378 5.00 14.26 -3.78
N LYS A 379 3.94 13.47 -4.02
CA LYS A 379 3.22 13.52 -5.30
C LYS A 379 2.49 14.85 -5.49
N GLY A 380 2.81 15.56 -6.60
CA GLY A 380 2.18 16.84 -6.93
C GLY A 380 2.74 18.05 -6.17
N GLN A 381 3.82 17.87 -5.43
CA GLN A 381 4.52 18.94 -4.71
C GLN A 381 5.81 19.33 -5.40
N LYS A 382 6.43 20.45 -4.93
CA LYS A 382 7.78 20.84 -5.35
C LYS A 382 8.79 19.71 -5.08
N LEU A 383 9.93 19.75 -5.74
CA LEU A 383 11.03 18.81 -5.47
C LEU A 383 11.38 18.82 -3.98
N GLY A 384 11.54 17.65 -3.37
CA GLY A 384 11.72 17.50 -1.93
C GLY A 384 10.42 17.33 -1.15
N GLY A 385 9.25 17.59 -1.76
CA GLY A 385 7.94 17.47 -1.10
C GLY A 385 7.70 18.52 -0.01
N VAL A 386 6.61 18.38 0.70
CA VAL A 386 6.24 19.21 1.84
C VAL A 386 6.04 18.35 3.08
N PRO A 387 6.41 18.84 4.29
CA PRO A 387 6.11 18.14 5.54
C PRO A 387 4.61 17.88 5.65
N ASP A 388 4.25 16.71 6.16
CA ASP A 388 2.86 16.31 6.39
C ASP A 388 2.77 15.27 7.51
N GLU A 389 1.57 15.08 8.08
CA GLU A 389 1.32 14.08 9.12
C GLU A 389 0.15 13.18 8.73
N TRP A 390 0.31 11.88 9.02
CA TRP A 390 -0.73 10.87 8.84
C TRP A 390 -1.25 10.43 10.19
N VAL A 391 -2.56 10.51 10.38
CA VAL A 391 -3.20 9.86 11.51
C VAL A 391 -3.28 8.37 11.22
N VAL A 392 -2.91 7.57 12.20
CA VAL A 392 -2.82 6.12 12.07
C VAL A 392 -3.43 5.43 13.29
N ILE A 393 -3.81 4.17 13.14
CA ILE A 393 -4.23 3.31 14.23
C ILE A 393 -3.02 2.83 15.04
N GLU A 394 -3.29 2.32 16.23
CA GLU A 394 -2.24 1.87 17.17
C GLU A 394 -1.33 0.79 16.57
N ASP A 395 -1.86 -0.16 15.81
CA ASP A 395 -1.07 -1.22 15.18
C ASP A 395 -0.01 -0.68 14.22
N VAL A 396 -0.33 0.35 13.46
CA VAL A 396 0.65 1.04 12.59
C VAL A 396 1.72 1.72 13.44
N HIS A 397 1.32 2.39 14.52
CA HIS A 397 2.26 3.06 15.42
C HIS A 397 3.19 2.06 16.11
N ARG A 398 2.69 0.87 16.52
CA ARG A 398 3.48 -0.23 17.06
C ARG A 398 4.44 -0.81 16.02
N ALA A 399 3.97 -1.04 14.79
CA ALA A 399 4.82 -1.54 13.70
C ALA A 399 5.99 -0.59 13.42
N VAL A 400 5.75 0.72 13.41
CA VAL A 400 6.80 1.73 13.25
C VAL A 400 7.74 1.75 14.46
N ALA A 401 7.21 1.64 15.70
CA ALA A 401 8.02 1.56 16.91
C ALA A 401 8.97 0.36 16.90
N LEU A 402 8.45 -0.80 16.51
CA LEU A 402 9.24 -2.02 16.39
C LEU A 402 10.32 -1.87 15.31
N ALA A 403 9.99 -1.30 14.14
CA ALA A 403 10.95 -1.06 13.08
C ALA A 403 12.09 -0.13 13.54
N GLU A 404 11.79 0.92 14.31
CA GLU A 404 12.80 1.82 14.88
C GLU A 404 13.75 1.08 15.84
N ARG A 405 13.23 0.21 16.73
CA ARG A 405 14.04 -0.61 17.64
C ARG A 405 14.92 -1.60 16.86
N LEU A 406 14.33 -2.34 15.92
CA LEU A 406 15.05 -3.31 15.10
C LEU A 406 16.16 -2.67 14.25
N LEU A 407 15.97 -1.47 13.76
CA LEU A 407 17.01 -0.74 13.02
C LEU A 407 18.11 -0.20 13.93
N GLY A 408 17.78 0.32 15.11
CA GLY A 408 18.73 0.96 16.02
C GLY A 408 19.50 2.11 15.38
N ALA A 409 18.94 2.71 14.34
CA ALA A 409 19.54 3.78 13.57
C ALA A 409 19.27 5.15 14.23
N PRO A 410 20.12 6.17 14.00
CA PRO A 410 19.92 7.50 14.57
C PRO A 410 18.66 8.16 14.05
N ARG A 411 18.12 9.10 14.83
CA ARG A 411 16.95 9.90 14.44
C ARG A 411 17.16 10.57 13.09
N GLY A 412 16.16 10.51 12.21
CA GLY A 412 16.22 11.03 10.85
C GLY A 412 16.71 10.02 9.80
N ALA A 413 17.30 8.89 10.21
CA ALA A 413 17.63 7.81 9.28
C ALA A 413 16.36 7.26 8.61
N ALA A 414 16.49 6.71 7.40
CA ALA A 414 15.36 6.10 6.69
C ALA A 414 14.80 4.91 7.48
N LEU A 415 13.49 4.88 7.67
CA LEU A 415 12.81 3.75 8.31
C LEU A 415 12.68 2.57 7.35
N PHE A 416 12.32 2.84 6.09
CA PHE A 416 12.22 1.82 5.04
C PHE A 416 13.08 2.23 3.82
N ASN A 417 14.01 1.38 3.44
CA ASN A 417 14.91 1.63 2.30
C ASN A 417 14.30 1.23 0.95
N THR A 418 13.29 0.37 0.97
CA THR A 418 12.59 -0.12 -0.21
C THR A 418 11.15 -0.47 0.14
N VAL A 419 10.26 -0.36 -0.84
CA VAL A 419 8.86 -0.79 -0.74
C VAL A 419 8.59 -1.86 -1.82
N ALA A 420 9.49 -2.83 -1.94
CA ALA A 420 9.34 -3.98 -2.83
C ALA A 420 8.55 -5.11 -2.13
N LEU A 421 7.26 -4.87 -1.86
CA LEU A 421 6.43 -5.76 -1.05
C LEU A 421 6.34 -7.18 -1.60
N SER A 422 6.16 -7.37 -2.91
CA SER A 422 6.10 -8.72 -3.51
C SER A 422 7.36 -9.52 -3.22
N PHE A 423 8.54 -8.93 -3.47
CA PHE A 423 9.82 -9.60 -3.18
C PHE A 423 9.99 -9.89 -1.68
N SER A 424 9.60 -8.95 -0.81
CA SER A 424 9.70 -9.13 0.64
C SER A 424 8.77 -10.24 1.14
N LEU A 425 7.57 -10.35 0.57
CA LEU A 425 6.62 -11.41 0.90
C LEU A 425 7.06 -12.78 0.37
N ASP A 426 7.63 -12.85 -0.84
CA ASP A 426 8.18 -14.10 -1.37
C ASP A 426 9.34 -14.62 -0.50
N ARG A 427 10.21 -13.72 -0.03
CA ARG A 427 11.26 -14.06 0.92
C ARG A 427 10.67 -14.51 2.26
N MET A 428 9.65 -13.81 2.78
CA MET A 428 8.97 -14.16 4.04
C MET A 428 8.32 -15.55 3.98
N ARG A 429 7.62 -15.88 2.88
CA ARG A 429 7.03 -17.21 2.66
C ARG A 429 8.08 -18.31 2.78
N LYS A 430 9.18 -18.18 2.01
CA LYS A 430 10.30 -19.13 2.06
C LYS A 430 10.88 -19.25 3.46
N TRP A 431 11.17 -18.13 4.09
CA TRP A 431 11.73 -18.11 5.43
C TRP A 431 10.82 -18.77 6.47
N LEU A 432 9.51 -18.55 6.43
CA LEU A 432 8.55 -19.17 7.33
C LEU A 432 8.54 -20.71 7.23
N GLU A 433 8.62 -21.23 6.00
CA GLU A 433 8.64 -22.68 5.74
C GLU A 433 10.01 -23.30 6.07
N GLU A 434 11.08 -22.74 5.54
CA GLU A 434 12.44 -23.27 5.70
C GLU A 434 12.91 -23.26 7.15
N SER A 435 12.47 -22.31 7.96
CA SER A 435 12.80 -22.22 9.39
C SER A 435 11.85 -23.01 10.31
N GLY A 436 10.78 -23.60 9.77
CA GLY A 436 9.71 -24.23 10.54
C GLY A 436 8.90 -23.26 11.42
N ASN A 437 9.05 -21.96 11.18
CA ASN A 437 8.40 -20.94 12.01
C ASN A 437 6.91 -20.86 11.78
N ARG A 438 6.42 -21.13 10.55
CA ARG A 438 5.00 -21.18 10.26
C ARG A 438 4.27 -22.19 11.17
N GLU A 439 4.78 -23.41 11.23
CA GLU A 439 4.20 -24.48 12.07
C GLU A 439 4.35 -24.19 13.55
N ARG A 440 5.55 -23.73 13.96
CA ARG A 440 5.82 -23.37 15.37
C ARG A 440 4.81 -22.36 15.89
N TRP A 441 4.48 -21.34 15.09
CA TRP A 441 3.59 -20.26 15.50
C TRP A 441 2.12 -20.50 15.14
N GLY A 442 1.78 -21.58 14.43
CA GLY A 442 0.41 -21.86 13.98
C GLY A 442 -0.10 -20.83 12.98
N LEU A 443 0.77 -20.35 12.08
CA LEU A 443 0.40 -19.31 11.13
C LEU A 443 -0.23 -19.89 9.86
N PRO A 444 -1.18 -19.18 9.25
CA PRO A 444 -1.77 -19.61 7.98
C PRO A 444 -0.72 -19.63 6.86
N VAL A 445 -0.95 -20.49 5.86
CA VAL A 445 -0.17 -20.47 4.62
C VAL A 445 -0.45 -19.18 3.87
N ILE A 446 0.59 -18.45 3.48
CA ILE A 446 0.46 -17.26 2.65
C ILE A 446 0.47 -17.68 1.17
N PRO A 447 -0.65 -17.59 0.42
CA PRO A 447 -0.70 -17.95 -0.97
C PRO A 447 0.25 -17.11 -1.83
N ALA A 448 0.70 -17.64 -2.98
CA ALA A 448 1.43 -16.86 -3.96
C ALA A 448 0.50 -15.85 -4.63
N GLY A 449 1.01 -14.65 -4.90
CA GLY A 449 0.25 -13.60 -5.57
C GLY A 449 0.92 -12.24 -5.48
N PRO A 450 0.61 -11.33 -6.40
CA PRO A 450 1.19 -10.00 -6.42
C PRO A 450 0.57 -9.12 -5.32
N ILE A 451 1.41 -8.47 -4.53
CA ILE A 451 0.99 -7.43 -3.58
C ILE A 451 1.90 -6.21 -3.75
N SER A 452 1.30 -5.05 -3.92
CA SER A 452 2.02 -3.78 -3.96
C SER A 452 1.37 -2.77 -3.01
N ALA A 453 2.13 -1.76 -2.59
CA ALA A 453 1.59 -0.68 -1.75
C ALA A 453 0.39 0.05 -2.40
N ARG A 454 0.36 0.10 -3.74
CA ARG A 454 -0.78 0.67 -4.47
C ARG A 454 -2.03 -0.21 -4.35
N MET A 455 -1.87 -1.53 -4.45
CA MET A 455 -2.98 -2.48 -4.28
C MET A 455 -3.51 -2.44 -2.84
N LEU A 456 -2.63 -2.46 -1.83
CA LEU A 456 -3.04 -2.35 -0.42
C LEU A 456 -3.79 -1.04 -0.14
N ARG A 457 -3.30 0.09 -0.66
CA ARG A 457 -4.01 1.38 -0.55
C ARG A 457 -5.38 1.34 -1.24
N ARG A 458 -5.49 0.72 -2.43
CA ARG A 458 -6.76 0.54 -3.13
C ARG A 458 -7.71 -0.35 -2.33
N THR A 459 -7.21 -1.45 -1.77
CA THR A 459 -7.99 -2.36 -0.91
C THR A 459 -8.54 -1.63 0.31
N LEU A 460 -7.71 -0.85 1.00
CA LEU A 460 -8.15 -0.04 2.14
C LEU A 460 -9.23 0.99 1.74
N ALA A 461 -9.05 1.67 0.59
CA ALA A 461 -10.04 2.63 0.08
C ALA A 461 -11.39 1.96 -0.20
N LEU A 462 -11.38 0.79 -0.87
CA LEU A 462 -12.58 0.01 -1.14
C LEU A 462 -13.23 -0.52 0.14
N SER A 463 -12.43 -1.00 1.09
CA SER A 463 -12.94 -1.50 2.40
C SER A 463 -13.62 -0.38 3.20
N ILE A 464 -13.11 0.84 3.13
CA ILE A 464 -13.75 2.01 3.75
C ILE A 464 -15.03 2.40 3.00
N ALA A 465 -14.97 2.44 1.67
CA ALA A 465 -16.10 2.83 0.82
C ALA A 465 -17.28 1.86 0.91
N ALA A 466 -16.99 0.56 1.08
CA ALA A 466 -18.02 -0.49 1.20
C ALA A 466 -18.74 -0.51 2.56
N ARG A 467 -18.25 0.20 3.57
CA ARG A 467 -18.93 0.27 4.88
C ARG A 467 -20.12 1.20 4.81
N PRO A 468 -21.23 0.88 5.53
CA PRO A 468 -22.36 1.80 5.70
C PRO A 468 -21.87 3.17 6.16
N GLY A 469 -22.13 4.22 5.38
CA GLY A 469 -21.59 5.55 5.65
C GLY A 469 -20.06 5.64 5.60
N GLY A 470 -19.38 4.76 4.89
CA GLY A 470 -17.94 4.56 4.93
C GLY A 470 -17.12 5.83 4.77
N LEU A 471 -17.38 6.63 3.73
CA LEU A 471 -16.71 7.90 3.53
C LEU A 471 -17.07 8.92 4.64
N LEU A 472 -18.34 8.96 5.06
CA LEU A 472 -18.77 9.84 6.14
C LEU A 472 -18.16 9.42 7.48
N ALA A 473 -18.13 8.10 7.77
CA ALA A 473 -17.47 7.56 8.96
C ALA A 473 -15.97 7.85 8.95
N ALA A 474 -15.30 7.68 7.81
CA ALA A 474 -13.90 8.05 7.63
C ALA A 474 -13.68 9.56 7.81
N LYS A 475 -14.52 10.38 7.21
CA LYS A 475 -14.46 11.86 7.36
C LYS A 475 -14.76 12.30 8.79
N ILE A 476 -15.70 11.66 9.47
CA ILE A 476 -16.02 11.94 10.89
C ILE A 476 -14.87 11.52 11.78
N ALA A 477 -14.33 10.30 11.61
CA ALA A 477 -13.17 9.83 12.34
C ALA A 477 -11.97 10.75 12.14
N LEU A 478 -11.67 11.14 10.91
CA LEU A 478 -10.62 12.09 10.57
C LEU A 478 -10.93 13.51 11.05
N LYS A 479 -12.20 13.94 11.07
CA LYS A 479 -12.65 15.26 11.54
C LYS A 479 -12.65 15.38 13.06
N HIS A 480 -13.09 14.36 13.80
CA HIS A 480 -12.90 14.30 15.25
C HIS A 480 -11.41 14.32 15.62
N ILE A 481 -10.59 13.76 14.76
CA ILE A 481 -9.16 13.88 14.81
C ILE A 481 -8.70 15.33 14.53
N SER A 482 -9.39 16.08 13.66
CA SER A 482 -9.04 17.45 13.27
C SER A 482 -9.62 18.53 14.21
N VAL A 483 -10.79 18.34 14.78
CA VAL A 483 -11.42 19.31 15.69
C VAL A 483 -10.66 19.46 17.01
N ALA A 484 -10.07 18.36 17.51
CA ALA A 484 -9.21 18.44 18.69
C ALA A 484 -7.82 19.09 18.41
N THR A 485 -7.51 19.39 17.14
CA THR A 485 -6.32 20.17 16.76
C THR A 485 -6.61 21.65 16.50
N THR A 486 -7.88 22.10 16.58
CA THR A 486 -8.26 23.47 16.21
C THR A 486 -8.06 24.47 17.36
N GLU A 487 -7.73 24.02 18.56
CA GLU A 487 -7.41 24.93 19.70
C GLU A 487 -5.94 25.36 19.77
N GLY A 488 -5.10 24.93 18.81
CA GLY A 488 -3.71 25.39 18.77
C GLY A 488 -3.00 25.15 17.45
N TYR A 489 -3.25 25.94 16.45
CA TYR A 489 -2.77 25.89 15.06
C TYR A 489 -3.65 25.13 14.08
N ALA A 490 -4.15 25.87 13.09
CA ALA A 490 -4.94 25.43 11.95
C ALA A 490 -4.21 24.36 11.10
N ALA A 491 -4.26 23.11 11.51
CA ALA A 491 -3.85 21.99 10.71
C ALA A 491 -5.08 21.39 10.03
N HIS A 492 -5.32 21.77 8.81
CA HIS A 492 -6.15 21.00 7.89
C HIS A 492 -5.58 19.57 7.85
N PRO A 493 -6.44 18.50 7.71
CA PRO A 493 -5.91 17.15 7.41
C PRO A 493 -4.86 17.29 6.32
N GLY A 494 -3.67 16.76 6.52
CA GLY A 494 -2.56 16.89 5.60
C GLY A 494 -2.98 16.59 4.17
N GLY A 495 -2.40 17.25 3.19
CA GLY A 495 -2.82 17.14 1.78
C GLY A 495 -2.89 15.72 1.25
N SER A 496 -2.10 14.78 1.82
CA SER A 496 -2.11 13.34 1.51
C SER A 496 -3.36 12.63 2.00
N GLN A 497 -3.85 12.92 3.22
CA GLN A 497 -5.09 12.33 3.72
C GLN A 497 -6.30 12.83 2.94
N ARG A 498 -6.33 14.10 2.55
CA ARG A 498 -7.36 14.65 1.65
C ARG A 498 -7.35 13.94 0.30
N LEU A 499 -6.17 13.70 -0.28
CA LEU A 499 -6.03 12.95 -1.52
C LEU A 499 -6.44 11.47 -1.37
N PHE A 500 -6.23 10.86 -0.19
CA PHE A 500 -6.72 9.53 0.09
C PHE A 500 -8.25 9.51 0.21
N LEU A 501 -8.86 10.49 0.88
CA LEU A 501 -10.32 10.62 0.94
C LEU A 501 -10.94 10.80 -0.45
N THR A 502 -10.29 11.51 -1.38
CA THR A 502 -10.74 11.57 -2.77
C THR A 502 -10.71 10.20 -3.45
N GLU A 503 -9.67 9.38 -3.20
CA GLU A 503 -9.63 8.01 -3.71
C GLU A 503 -10.72 7.12 -3.08
N VAL A 504 -11.06 7.34 -1.80
CA VAL A 504 -12.20 6.68 -1.15
C VAL A 504 -13.53 7.14 -1.77
N GLU A 505 -13.69 8.45 -2.08
CA GLU A 505 -14.88 8.97 -2.77
C GLU A 505 -15.04 8.37 -4.17
N GLU A 506 -13.95 8.24 -4.92
CA GLU A 506 -13.96 7.58 -6.23
C GLU A 506 -14.36 6.10 -6.09
N ALA A 507 -13.79 5.39 -5.10
CA ALA A 507 -14.11 3.99 -4.82
C ALA A 507 -15.57 3.82 -4.36
N GLU A 508 -16.12 4.75 -3.58
CA GLU A 508 -17.53 4.76 -3.16
C GLU A 508 -18.45 4.93 -4.39
N GLN A 509 -18.10 5.84 -5.31
CA GLN A 509 -18.86 6.04 -6.55
C GLN A 509 -18.83 4.80 -7.46
N GLU A 510 -17.68 4.15 -7.60
CA GLU A 510 -17.57 2.89 -8.33
C GLU A 510 -18.45 1.81 -7.69
N LYS A 511 -18.40 1.66 -6.37
CA LYS A 511 -19.25 0.70 -5.63
C LYS A 511 -20.73 1.01 -5.77
N HIS A 512 -21.11 2.28 -5.71
CA HIS A 512 -22.50 2.70 -5.93
C HIS A 512 -22.97 2.36 -7.36
N MET A 513 -22.11 2.49 -8.36
CA MET A 513 -22.41 2.09 -9.73
C MET A 513 -22.63 0.57 -9.84
N GLU A 514 -21.69 -0.23 -9.28
CA GLU A 514 -21.83 -1.69 -9.25
C GLU A 514 -23.17 -2.12 -8.64
N LEU A 515 -23.51 -1.60 -7.45
CA LEU A 515 -24.77 -1.93 -6.75
C LEU A 515 -26.00 -1.46 -7.52
N THR A 516 -25.90 -0.36 -8.26
CA THR A 516 -27.01 0.15 -9.10
C THR A 516 -27.21 -0.73 -10.32
N VAL A 517 -26.12 -1.21 -10.95
CA VAL A 517 -26.17 -2.17 -12.06
C VAL A 517 -26.72 -3.52 -11.56
N GLU A 518 -26.29 -3.99 -10.40
CA GLU A 518 -26.81 -5.21 -9.77
C GLU A 518 -28.32 -5.11 -9.51
N ALA A 519 -28.79 -4.00 -8.93
CA ALA A 519 -30.22 -3.77 -8.71
C ALA A 519 -31.03 -3.73 -10.02
N PHE A 520 -30.44 -3.21 -11.10
CA PHE A 520 -31.05 -3.24 -12.43
C PHE A 520 -31.15 -4.68 -12.98
N ARG A 521 -30.06 -5.45 -12.88
CA ARG A 521 -30.03 -6.86 -13.32
C ARG A 521 -30.99 -7.72 -12.51
N ASP A 522 -31.04 -7.53 -11.19
CA ASP A 522 -32.00 -8.20 -10.32
C ASP A 522 -33.45 -7.95 -10.77
N LEU A 523 -33.78 -6.70 -11.09
CA LEU A 523 -35.12 -6.37 -11.58
C LEU A 523 -35.43 -7.06 -12.92
N LYS A 524 -34.46 -7.14 -13.82
CA LYS A 524 -34.60 -7.86 -15.11
C LYS A 524 -34.82 -9.35 -14.91
N GLU A 525 -34.24 -9.93 -13.89
CA GLU A 525 -34.39 -11.35 -13.52
C GLU A 525 -35.61 -11.58 -12.63
N GLY A 526 -36.47 -10.59 -12.41
CA GLY A 526 -37.72 -10.71 -11.64
C GLY A 526 -37.54 -10.53 -10.13
N ARG A 527 -36.30 -10.32 -9.63
CA ARG A 527 -36.01 -10.03 -8.23
C ARG A 527 -36.24 -8.55 -7.94
N LYS A 528 -37.35 -8.23 -7.31
CA LYS A 528 -37.73 -6.84 -7.03
C LYS A 528 -37.18 -6.36 -5.69
N PRO A 529 -36.83 -5.07 -5.55
CA PRO A 529 -36.57 -4.48 -4.25
C PRO A 529 -37.85 -4.43 -3.41
N ALA A 530 -37.70 -4.52 -2.09
CA ALA A 530 -38.76 -4.33 -1.09
C ALA A 530 -38.63 -2.98 -0.40
N GLY A 531 -39.57 -2.65 0.50
CA GLY A 531 -39.56 -1.48 1.36
C GLY A 531 -40.22 -0.24 0.74
N PRO A 532 -40.35 0.86 1.53
CA PRO A 532 -41.16 2.03 1.17
C PRO A 532 -40.71 2.77 -0.09
N GLY A 533 -39.42 2.69 -0.45
CA GLY A 533 -38.84 3.31 -1.65
C GLY A 533 -38.87 2.43 -2.90
N ALA A 534 -39.32 1.17 -2.78
CA ALA A 534 -39.24 0.16 -3.85
C ALA A 534 -39.94 0.59 -5.15
N ARG A 535 -41.17 1.08 -5.05
CA ARG A 535 -41.95 1.52 -6.21
C ARG A 535 -41.22 2.56 -7.05
N GLY A 536 -40.71 3.62 -6.42
CA GLY A 536 -40.00 4.69 -7.11
C GLY A 536 -38.66 4.23 -7.73
N LEU A 537 -37.97 3.23 -7.12
CA LEU A 537 -36.78 2.64 -7.71
C LEU A 537 -37.15 1.79 -8.94
N ILE A 538 -38.15 0.93 -8.82
CA ILE A 538 -38.64 0.09 -9.94
C ILE A 538 -39.02 0.94 -11.13
N GLU A 539 -39.81 1.99 -10.96
CA GLU A 539 -40.20 2.92 -12.03
C GLU A 539 -38.96 3.57 -12.71
N ALA A 540 -37.94 3.97 -11.92
CA ALA A 540 -36.71 4.53 -12.46
C ALA A 540 -35.88 3.52 -13.26
N LEU A 541 -35.75 2.29 -12.78
CA LEU A 541 -35.01 1.24 -13.47
C LEU A 541 -35.76 0.78 -14.75
N GLN A 542 -37.09 0.71 -14.74
CA GLN A 542 -37.89 0.43 -15.92
C GLN A 542 -37.75 1.53 -16.99
N HIS A 543 -37.64 2.80 -16.58
CA HIS A 543 -37.36 3.88 -17.53
C HIS A 543 -35.97 3.72 -18.18
N VAL A 544 -34.94 3.34 -17.41
CA VAL A 544 -33.60 3.02 -17.95
C VAL A 544 -33.68 1.84 -18.93
N ASP A 545 -34.42 0.79 -18.58
CA ASP A 545 -34.61 -0.36 -19.47
C ASP A 545 -35.29 0.02 -20.81
N ALA A 546 -36.29 0.88 -20.77
CA ALA A 546 -36.94 1.38 -21.97
C ALA A 546 -35.96 2.18 -22.87
N GLN A 547 -35.15 3.06 -22.29
CA GLN A 547 -34.12 3.80 -23.00
C GLN A 547 -33.04 2.91 -23.60
N LEU A 548 -32.61 1.86 -22.86
CA LEU A 548 -31.63 0.90 -23.34
C LEU A 548 -32.17 0.11 -24.54
N ASN A 549 -33.40 -0.35 -24.45
CA ASN A 549 -34.08 -1.08 -25.53
C ASN A 549 -34.32 -0.20 -26.78
N GLU A 550 -34.59 1.09 -26.59
CA GLU A 550 -34.72 2.05 -27.69
C GLU A 550 -33.37 2.29 -28.39
N ALA A 551 -32.31 2.46 -27.62
CA ALA A 551 -30.96 2.61 -28.16
C ALA A 551 -30.49 1.34 -28.89
N ALA A 552 -30.81 0.16 -28.38
CA ALA A 552 -30.48 -1.13 -28.99
C ALA A 552 -31.18 -1.39 -30.32
N ARG A 553 -32.35 -0.77 -30.57
CA ARG A 553 -33.03 -0.86 -31.88
C ARG A 553 -32.24 -0.13 -32.99
N ASN A 554 -31.47 0.91 -32.61
CA ASN A 554 -30.66 1.69 -33.54
C ASN A 554 -29.24 1.11 -33.69
N ASP A 555 -28.67 0.53 -32.62
CA ASP A 555 -27.36 -0.13 -32.60
C ASP A 555 -27.37 -1.32 -31.61
N PRO A 556 -27.49 -2.59 -32.10
CA PRO A 556 -27.51 -3.76 -31.25
C PRO A 556 -26.26 -3.93 -30.37
N LYS A 557 -25.10 -3.36 -30.75
CA LYS A 557 -23.86 -3.41 -29.94
C LYS A 557 -23.97 -2.67 -28.61
N VAL A 558 -25.00 -1.82 -28.46
CA VAL A 558 -25.30 -1.15 -27.18
C VAL A 558 -25.60 -2.14 -26.05
N LEU A 559 -26.10 -3.33 -26.37
CA LEU A 559 -26.36 -4.40 -25.38
C LEU A 559 -25.11 -5.23 -25.02
N GLU A 560 -24.06 -5.17 -25.82
CA GLU A 560 -22.80 -5.90 -25.58
C GLU A 560 -21.85 -5.14 -24.66
N ASP A 561 -22.05 -3.83 -24.48
CA ASP A 561 -21.17 -2.98 -23.66
C ASP A 561 -21.92 -2.36 -22.48
N ASP A 562 -21.57 -2.75 -21.28
CA ASP A 562 -22.10 -2.19 -20.01
C ASP A 562 -21.96 -0.67 -19.90
N ARG A 563 -21.11 -0.01 -20.71
CA ARG A 563 -20.89 1.45 -20.68
C ARG A 563 -22.14 2.27 -20.95
N HIS A 564 -22.97 1.83 -21.87
CA HIS A 564 -24.21 2.54 -22.18
C HIS A 564 -25.18 2.43 -20.99
N LEU A 565 -25.31 1.25 -20.42
CA LEU A 565 -26.08 1.02 -19.20
C LEU A 565 -25.55 1.85 -18.01
N GLU A 566 -24.23 1.87 -17.78
CA GLU A 566 -23.61 2.68 -16.74
C GLU A 566 -23.88 4.18 -16.92
N ASN A 567 -23.83 4.67 -18.15
CA ASN A 567 -24.14 6.06 -18.45
C ASN A 567 -25.60 6.41 -18.11
N LEU A 568 -26.56 5.56 -18.45
CA LEU A 568 -27.97 5.74 -18.12
C LEU A 568 -28.21 5.67 -16.60
N LEU A 569 -27.51 4.78 -15.89
CA LEU A 569 -27.60 4.60 -14.44
C LEU A 569 -26.79 5.65 -13.66
N SER A 570 -25.96 6.47 -14.29
CA SER A 570 -25.00 7.37 -13.62
C SER A 570 -25.66 8.40 -12.69
N LYS A 571 -26.85 8.87 -13.02
CA LYS A 571 -27.61 9.80 -12.16
C LYS A 571 -28.17 9.10 -10.94
N LEU A 572 -28.57 7.84 -11.09
CA LEU A 572 -29.15 7.03 -10.03
C LEU A 572 -28.05 6.58 -9.04
N SER A 573 -26.89 6.15 -9.53
CA SER A 573 -25.76 5.75 -8.67
C SER A 573 -25.22 6.88 -7.79
N LYS A 574 -25.30 8.14 -8.26
CA LYS A 574 -24.85 9.33 -7.49
C LYS A 574 -25.73 9.66 -6.28
N VAL A 575 -26.98 9.23 -6.28
CA VAL A 575 -27.91 9.45 -5.15
C VAL A 575 -28.06 8.22 -4.26
N LEU A 576 -27.38 7.14 -4.59
CA LEU A 576 -27.30 5.95 -3.73
C LEU A 576 -26.42 6.22 -2.51
N HIS A 577 -26.92 5.83 -1.34
CA HIS A 577 -26.15 5.75 -0.10
C HIS A 577 -26.40 4.39 0.53
N VAL A 578 -25.33 3.67 0.82
CA VAL A 578 -25.37 2.33 1.41
C VAL A 578 -25.60 2.44 2.91
N GLY A 579 -26.73 1.92 3.38
CA GLY A 579 -27.02 1.76 4.81
C GLY A 579 -26.58 0.40 5.34
N ALA A 580 -26.69 0.18 6.65
CA ALA A 580 -26.34 -1.09 7.27
C ALA A 580 -27.27 -2.24 6.82
N ALA A 581 -28.55 -1.95 6.61
CA ALA A 581 -29.59 -2.92 6.29
C ALA A 581 -30.53 -2.45 5.16
N ASN A 582 -30.09 -1.47 4.35
CA ASN A 582 -30.88 -0.89 3.27
C ASN A 582 -30.01 -0.13 2.26
N PHE A 583 -30.58 0.15 1.09
CA PHE A 583 -30.09 1.19 0.19
C PHE A 583 -30.98 2.45 0.32
N CYS A 584 -30.35 3.61 0.41
CA CYS A 584 -31.02 4.91 0.45
C CYS A 584 -30.81 5.63 -0.89
N TRP A 585 -31.88 5.82 -1.66
CA TRP A 585 -31.89 6.56 -2.92
C TRP A 585 -32.26 8.02 -2.64
N PHE A 586 -31.28 8.80 -2.17
CA PHE A 586 -31.49 10.15 -1.66
C PHE A 586 -31.73 11.16 -2.80
N ARG A 587 -32.96 11.20 -3.32
CA ARG A 587 -33.36 12.07 -4.43
C ARG A 587 -33.95 13.39 -3.97
N ASP A 588 -34.67 13.38 -2.86
CA ASP A 588 -35.42 14.51 -2.34
C ASP A 588 -35.20 14.68 -0.83
N PRO A 589 -34.42 15.70 -0.42
CA PRO A 589 -34.18 15.96 1.02
C PRO A 589 -35.47 16.11 1.84
N SER A 590 -36.52 16.69 1.26
CA SER A 590 -37.79 16.92 1.96
C SER A 590 -38.51 15.62 2.33
N LYS A 591 -38.26 14.53 1.65
CA LYS A 591 -38.81 13.19 1.90
C LYS A 591 -37.94 12.34 2.83
N ALA A 592 -36.74 12.81 3.14
CA ALA A 592 -35.79 12.06 3.97
C ALA A 592 -36.20 12.06 5.44
N LEU A 593 -36.65 10.93 5.98
CA LEU A 593 -37.09 10.79 7.34
C LEU A 593 -35.99 11.13 8.36
N CYS A 594 -34.75 10.71 8.08
CA CYS A 594 -33.57 11.01 8.93
C CYS A 594 -33.34 12.54 9.10
N LEU A 595 -33.56 13.33 8.06
CA LEU A 595 -33.40 14.79 8.12
C LEU A 595 -34.50 15.44 8.89
N LYS A 596 -35.74 14.92 8.79
CA LYS A 596 -36.88 15.39 9.57
C LYS A 596 -36.66 15.10 11.05
N LEU A 597 -36.23 13.92 11.42
CA LEU A 597 -35.95 13.51 12.80
C LEU A 597 -34.80 14.34 13.43
N ALA A 598 -33.80 14.70 12.61
CA ALA A 598 -32.65 15.49 13.06
C ALA A 598 -32.89 17.00 13.05
N GLY A 599 -34.05 17.48 12.57
CA GLY A 599 -34.32 18.92 12.43
C GLY A 599 -33.45 19.66 11.42
N THR A 600 -32.89 18.94 10.44
CA THR A 600 -31.98 19.48 9.40
C THR A 600 -32.52 19.25 7.97
N PRO A 601 -33.71 19.79 7.63
CA PRO A 601 -34.41 19.46 6.38
C PRO A 601 -33.66 19.87 5.10
N ASN A 602 -32.70 20.78 5.19
CA ASN A 602 -31.95 21.32 4.08
C ASN A 602 -30.56 20.63 3.87
N ALA A 603 -30.26 19.58 4.61
CA ALA A 603 -28.98 18.88 4.47
C ALA A 603 -28.87 18.20 3.09
N LYS A 604 -27.71 18.33 2.46
CA LYS A 604 -27.44 17.80 1.10
C LYS A 604 -27.13 16.31 1.07
N LYS A 605 -27.05 15.64 2.21
CA LYS A 605 -26.75 14.20 2.34
C LYS A 605 -27.62 13.58 3.45
N PRO A 606 -27.99 12.29 3.33
CA PRO A 606 -28.73 11.62 4.37
C PRO A 606 -27.91 11.42 5.65
N LEU A 607 -28.58 11.37 6.79
CA LEU A 607 -27.99 11.03 8.09
C LEU A 607 -28.12 9.52 8.32
N VAL A 608 -27.16 8.76 7.83
CA VAL A 608 -27.19 7.28 7.83
C VAL A 608 -27.33 6.71 9.25
N GLY A 609 -26.72 7.33 10.27
CA GLY A 609 -26.83 6.91 11.68
C GLY A 609 -28.21 7.11 12.30
N MET A 610 -29.11 7.87 11.66
CA MET A 610 -30.51 8.10 12.11
C MET A 610 -31.52 7.50 11.12
N CYS A 611 -31.09 6.54 10.30
CA CYS A 611 -31.93 5.95 9.25
C CYS A 611 -32.98 5.01 9.86
N ASP A 612 -34.25 5.32 9.67
CA ASP A 612 -35.37 4.40 9.86
C ASP A 612 -35.83 3.92 8.47
N SER A 613 -35.12 2.93 7.94
CA SER A 613 -35.31 2.44 6.58
C SER A 613 -36.66 1.71 6.38
N ALA A 614 -37.24 1.18 7.43
CA ALA A 614 -38.55 0.54 7.38
C ALA A 614 -39.71 1.51 7.11
N ARG A 615 -39.51 2.82 7.32
CA ARG A 615 -40.54 3.88 7.14
C ARG A 615 -40.14 4.95 6.13
N CYS A 616 -38.87 5.04 5.77
CA CYS A 616 -38.39 6.11 4.88
C CYS A 616 -38.75 5.85 3.41
N PRO A 617 -39.47 6.77 2.72
CA PRO A 617 -39.90 6.58 1.34
C PRO A 617 -38.75 6.57 0.31
N GLN A 618 -37.52 6.76 0.73
CA GLN A 618 -36.32 6.69 -0.11
C GLN A 618 -35.46 5.46 0.20
N ALA A 619 -35.89 4.60 1.11
CA ALA A 619 -35.19 3.38 1.49
C ALA A 619 -35.74 2.17 0.76
N THR A 620 -34.84 1.31 0.28
CA THR A 620 -35.17 -0.01 -0.30
C THR A 620 -34.40 -1.11 0.39
N HIS A 621 -35.01 -2.29 0.45
CA HIS A 621 -34.43 -3.51 0.98
C HIS A 621 -34.28 -4.51 -0.15
N HIS A 622 -33.10 -5.09 -0.26
CA HIS A 622 -32.73 -6.07 -1.26
C HIS A 622 -32.42 -7.41 -0.57
N ARG A 623 -32.32 -8.49 -1.34
CA ARG A 623 -32.02 -9.83 -0.81
C ARG A 623 -30.73 -9.86 0.02
N SER A 624 -29.74 -9.06 -0.35
CA SER A 624 -28.48 -8.88 0.40
C SER A 624 -28.65 -8.34 1.82
N HIS A 625 -29.76 -7.64 2.11
CA HIS A 625 -30.04 -7.09 3.44
C HIS A 625 -30.77 -8.08 4.37
N ARG A 626 -31.35 -9.16 3.83
CA ARG A 626 -32.11 -10.15 4.59
C ARG A 626 -31.34 -10.72 5.80
N PRO A 627 -30.07 -11.16 5.63
CA PRO A 627 -29.31 -11.70 6.77
C PRO A 627 -29.11 -10.70 7.91
N VAL A 628 -28.99 -9.42 7.59
CA VAL A 628 -28.81 -8.35 8.59
C VAL A 628 -30.10 -8.21 9.44
N TRP A 629 -31.26 -8.18 8.79
CA TRP A 629 -32.55 -8.11 9.48
C TRP A 629 -32.83 -9.37 10.31
N LEU A 630 -32.51 -10.57 9.82
CA LEU A 630 -32.60 -11.80 10.60
C LEU A 630 -31.65 -11.80 11.80
N GLY A 631 -30.42 -11.33 11.62
CA GLY A 631 -29.47 -11.17 12.72
C GLY A 631 -30.00 -10.25 13.82
N GLN A 632 -30.69 -9.14 13.45
CA GLN A 632 -31.35 -8.25 14.40
C GLN A 632 -32.47 -8.97 15.17
N VAL A 633 -33.28 -9.78 14.49
CA VAL A 633 -34.34 -10.61 15.16
C VAL A 633 -33.70 -11.55 16.18
N THR A 634 -32.64 -12.28 15.79
CA THR A 634 -31.94 -13.23 16.67
C THR A 634 -31.37 -12.53 17.91
N VAL A 635 -30.76 -11.34 17.74
CA VAL A 635 -30.26 -10.54 18.88
C VAL A 635 -31.39 -10.15 19.80
N ILE A 636 -32.51 -9.63 19.28
CA ILE A 636 -33.66 -9.24 20.10
C ILE A 636 -34.25 -10.47 20.82
N ASP A 637 -34.42 -11.59 20.15
CA ASP A 637 -34.92 -12.81 20.77
C ASP A 637 -34.05 -13.27 21.93
N THR A 638 -32.72 -13.23 21.77
CA THR A 638 -31.76 -13.54 22.85
C THR A 638 -31.96 -12.63 24.08
N PHE A 639 -32.24 -11.32 23.88
CA PHE A 639 -32.52 -10.40 24.99
C PHE A 639 -33.91 -10.66 25.61
N VAL A 640 -34.95 -10.91 24.80
CA VAL A 640 -36.30 -11.18 25.27
C VAL A 640 -36.37 -12.45 26.08
N GLU A 641 -35.65 -13.51 25.69
CA GLU A 641 -35.56 -14.77 26.39
C GLU A 641 -34.72 -14.72 27.66
N SER A 642 -33.81 -13.79 27.78
CA SER A 642 -32.92 -13.66 28.93
C SER A 642 -33.71 -13.37 30.23
N PRO A 643 -33.55 -14.16 31.30
CA PRO A 643 -34.22 -13.90 32.58
C PRO A 643 -33.72 -12.66 33.31
N ARG A 644 -32.56 -12.11 32.88
CA ARG A 644 -31.94 -10.92 33.46
C ARG A 644 -32.50 -9.59 32.93
N VAL A 645 -33.27 -9.61 31.85
CA VAL A 645 -33.83 -8.43 31.22
C VAL A 645 -35.20 -8.12 31.82
N ALA A 646 -35.42 -6.87 32.28
CA ALA A 646 -36.65 -6.45 32.87
C ALA A 646 -37.84 -6.52 31.88
N LYS A 647 -39.03 -6.84 32.39
CA LYS A 647 -40.28 -6.98 31.60
C LYS A 647 -40.58 -5.75 30.74
N GLY A 648 -40.36 -4.54 31.28
CA GLY A 648 -40.58 -3.28 30.57
C GLY A 648 -39.67 -3.14 29.35
N GLU A 649 -38.41 -3.57 29.43
CA GLU A 649 -37.45 -3.53 28.34
C GLU A 649 -37.79 -4.59 27.28
N LYS A 650 -38.21 -5.80 27.70
CA LYS A 650 -38.72 -6.81 26.79
C LYS A 650 -39.89 -6.29 25.96
N ASN A 651 -40.85 -5.65 26.59
CA ASN A 651 -42.01 -5.07 25.91
C ASN A 651 -41.63 -3.94 24.93
N ARG A 652 -40.53 -3.24 25.15
CA ARG A 652 -39.99 -2.25 24.21
C ARG A 652 -39.31 -2.87 22.98
N LEU A 653 -38.67 -3.99 23.16
CA LEU A 653 -37.95 -4.71 22.08
C LEU A 653 -38.89 -5.49 21.14
N LEU A 654 -40.00 -5.99 21.61
CA LEU A 654 -40.95 -6.77 20.81
C LEU A 654 -41.47 -6.05 19.54
N PRO A 655 -41.89 -4.76 19.59
CA PRO A 655 -42.28 -4.02 18.38
C PRO A 655 -41.16 -3.84 17.38
N GLU A 656 -39.89 -3.74 17.84
CA GLU A 656 -38.72 -3.67 16.96
C GLU A 656 -38.47 -5.01 16.26
N ARG A 657 -38.59 -6.12 16.99
CA ARG A 657 -38.54 -7.48 16.44
C ARG A 657 -39.60 -7.68 15.36
N ASP A 658 -40.84 -7.33 15.65
CA ASP A 658 -41.97 -7.51 14.71
C ASP A 658 -41.79 -6.63 13.47
N ARG A 659 -41.17 -5.46 13.61
CA ARG A 659 -40.78 -4.62 12.48
C ARG A 659 -39.72 -5.31 11.61
N ALA A 660 -38.67 -5.87 12.22
CA ALA A 660 -37.61 -6.57 11.51
C ALA A 660 -38.17 -7.80 10.75
N LEU A 661 -39.04 -8.57 11.38
CA LEU A 661 -39.72 -9.71 10.76
C LEU A 661 -40.61 -9.30 9.56
N ARG A 662 -41.33 -8.17 9.64
CA ARG A 662 -42.07 -7.63 8.49
C ARG A 662 -41.14 -7.27 7.31
N VAL A 663 -40.02 -6.63 7.57
CA VAL A 663 -39.06 -6.32 6.51
C VAL A 663 -38.50 -7.58 5.87
N VAL A 664 -38.20 -8.61 6.65
CA VAL A 664 -37.79 -9.94 6.13
C VAL A 664 -38.86 -10.53 5.23
N ALA A 665 -40.12 -10.55 5.68
CA ALA A 665 -41.22 -11.04 4.91
C ALA A 665 -41.47 -10.27 3.60
N GLU A 666 -41.30 -8.93 3.63
CA GLU A 666 -41.38 -8.10 2.41
C GLU A 666 -40.26 -8.43 1.42
N ILE A 667 -39.03 -8.67 1.90
CA ILE A 667 -37.88 -9.05 1.05
C ILE A 667 -38.16 -10.40 0.42
N ASP A 668 -38.64 -11.39 1.20
CA ASP A 668 -38.92 -12.72 0.72
C ASP A 668 -40.07 -12.74 -0.32
N ALA A 669 -41.11 -11.93 -0.10
CA ALA A 669 -42.20 -11.77 -1.06
C ALA A 669 -41.77 -11.06 -2.37
N ALA A 670 -40.87 -10.08 -2.30
CA ALA A 670 -40.41 -9.33 -3.46
C ALA A 670 -39.33 -10.08 -4.28
N SER A 671 -38.63 -11.01 -3.65
CA SER A 671 -37.54 -11.80 -4.26
C SER A 671 -37.61 -13.23 -3.76
N PRO A 672 -38.62 -14.04 -4.21
CA PRO A 672 -38.73 -15.43 -3.81
C PRO A 672 -37.44 -16.20 -4.13
N ALA A 673 -37.12 -17.18 -3.30
CA ALA A 673 -36.01 -18.10 -3.59
C ALA A 673 -36.34 -18.87 -4.86
N ALA A 674 -35.39 -18.93 -5.82
CA ALA A 674 -35.54 -19.72 -7.03
C ALA A 674 -35.61 -21.21 -6.69
#